data_192ccb5904ca0eb1865a793b3214d5be
#
_entry.id   192ccb5904ca0eb1865a793b3214d5be
#
_cell.length_a   1.000
_cell.length_b   1.000
_cell.length_c   1.000
_cell.angle_alpha   90.00
_cell.angle_beta   90.00
_cell.angle_gamma   90.00
#
_symmetry.space_group_name_H-M   'P 1'
#
loop_
_entity.id
_entity.type
_entity.pdbx_description
1 polymer ?
#
loop_
_entity_poly.entity_id
_entity_poly.type
_entity_poly.pdbx_seq_one_letter_code
_entity_poly.pdbx_strand_id
1 'polypeptide(L)'
;MSKVQTSTFTESALSDKVKEFLTRFKDKFGSYKYVEQIDEMMPKSAKFIIVDYNDLVVEPEIEIIFSTDPDRILNAFSRAIKEALQTRFPDYAEKIKDEVRVRLINYPLQRSLRQINAETIGNITSVSGMVVRASEVKPLAKELVFVCPDEHQTKVIQLKGMDVKLPVVCDNPSCKHRDFELKPEASKFIDFQILRLQELPEDLPPGQLPHYIDVTIRQDLVDNARPGDRIILTGIVRVEQESIAGITRGHSGLYRLRIEGNNIEFLGGRGSKTSRKIVREEVSPEDEKMIKTLSQSPNVYQRLIDSFAPHIQGQSLIKEAILLLIVGSNQRLLGDGSKIRGDINVFLVGDPGTAKSEMLKFCARIAPRGLYTSGRGSTAAGLTAAVVRDKTGIMMLEAGAVVLGDQGLVCIDEFDKMKPEDRSALHEVMEQQSASIAKGGIVATLNARTSILAAANPMYGKYDPFKNITENVNLPIPLLTRFDLIFVVRDIPGREKDEKIARHIIELHTPQGTDKRSVIDVDTLTKYLSYAKRSSPDLTKEAEEKILEYYLQMRNVESEEMITVTPRQLEGIIRLSTARARLLMKDKVEEEDAERAIFLIQSMLQDAGVDVNTGKVDLGVLQGRPRSEVSKMQLFMEILKSMEGDNKVAVEERAFVKELEKTEKFTEEEARNYVRRMLREASIYESKPGHYNRV
;
A
#
# COMPACT_ATOMS: atom_id res chain seq x y z
N MET A 1 16.65 33.69 27.93
CA MET A 1 15.20 33.96 27.82
C MET A 1 14.61 33.93 29.24
N SER A 2 14.06 35.02 29.67
CA SER A 2 13.55 35.27 31.04
C SER A 2 12.45 34.26 31.38
N LYS A 3 12.52 33.69 32.59
CA LYS A 3 11.43 32.94 33.21
C LYS A 3 10.21 33.89 33.27
N VAL A 4 9.30 33.76 32.35
CA VAL A 4 7.97 34.33 32.42
C VAL A 4 7.33 33.75 33.68
N GLN A 5 6.97 34.60 34.62
CA GLN A 5 6.21 34.24 35.82
C GLN A 5 4.96 33.48 35.37
N THR A 6 4.97 32.17 35.56
CA THR A 6 3.75 31.34 35.46
C THR A 6 2.82 31.85 36.55
N SER A 7 1.85 32.67 36.18
CA SER A 7 0.75 33.07 37.06
C SER A 7 0.13 31.79 37.58
N THR A 8 0.18 31.59 38.88
CA THR A 8 -0.37 30.45 39.61
C THR A 8 -1.89 30.55 39.60
N PHE A 9 -2.52 30.28 38.44
CA PHE A 9 -3.96 30.11 38.44
C PHE A 9 -4.32 28.93 39.34
N THR A 10 -5.28 29.12 40.23
CA THR A 10 -5.91 28.00 40.95
C THR A 10 -6.64 27.14 39.92
N GLU A 11 -6.80 25.85 40.21
CA GLU A 11 -7.48 24.92 39.26
C GLU A 11 -8.91 25.37 38.92
N SER A 12 -9.59 26.03 39.91
CA SER A 12 -10.93 26.58 39.67
C SER A 12 -10.90 27.76 38.70
N ALA A 13 -9.96 28.70 38.87
CA ALA A 13 -9.84 29.86 38.00
C ALA A 13 -9.49 29.46 36.54
N LEU A 14 -8.70 28.40 36.37
CA LEU A 14 -8.40 27.86 35.04
C LEU A 14 -9.66 27.21 34.41
N SER A 15 -10.44 26.47 35.20
CA SER A 15 -11.71 25.86 34.73
C SER A 15 -12.73 26.92 34.30
N ASP A 16 -12.83 28.06 35.09
CA ASP A 16 -13.72 29.15 34.76
C ASP A 16 -13.33 29.86 33.46
N LYS A 17 -12.02 30.11 33.23
CA LYS A 17 -11.54 30.68 31.96
C LYS A 17 -11.81 29.76 30.76
N VAL A 18 -11.54 28.47 30.91
CA VAL A 18 -11.86 27.48 29.85
C VAL A 18 -13.35 27.45 29.56
N LYS A 19 -14.19 27.55 30.60
CA LYS A 19 -15.65 27.61 30.44
C LYS A 19 -16.08 28.88 29.71
N GLU A 20 -15.46 30.02 30.03
CA GLU A 20 -15.70 31.26 29.30
C GLU A 20 -15.31 31.16 27.83
N PHE A 21 -14.14 30.57 27.50
CA PHE A 21 -13.72 30.29 26.14
C PHE A 21 -14.74 29.40 25.41
N LEU A 22 -15.13 28.27 25.99
CA LEU A 22 -16.07 27.33 25.35
C LEU A 22 -17.46 27.95 25.09
N THR A 23 -17.91 28.87 25.95
CA THR A 23 -19.25 29.50 25.83
C THR A 23 -19.25 30.73 24.94
N ARG A 24 -18.15 31.47 24.83
CA ARG A 24 -18.08 32.76 24.12
C ARG A 24 -17.45 32.68 22.73
N PHE A 25 -16.68 31.63 22.44
CA PHE A 25 -16.00 31.51 21.16
C PHE A 25 -16.99 31.39 20.00
N LYS A 26 -16.86 32.31 19.02
CA LYS A 26 -17.63 32.34 17.79
C LYS A 26 -16.71 32.01 16.61
N ASP A 27 -17.18 31.16 15.71
CA ASP A 27 -16.49 30.88 14.47
C ASP A 27 -16.59 32.05 13.46
N LYS A 28 -15.98 31.90 12.29
CA LYS A 28 -16.00 32.88 11.19
C LYS A 28 -17.42 33.23 10.68
N PHE A 29 -18.40 32.38 10.97
CA PHE A 29 -19.79 32.52 10.57
C PHE A 29 -20.68 33.07 11.71
N GLY A 30 -20.08 33.34 12.88
CA GLY A 30 -20.77 33.89 14.06
C GLY A 30 -21.50 32.85 14.92
N SER A 31 -21.36 31.55 14.63
CA SER A 31 -21.93 30.48 15.46
C SER A 31 -21.06 30.18 16.68
N TYR A 32 -21.70 29.69 17.76
CA TYR A 32 -21.01 29.26 18.96
C TYR A 32 -20.48 27.83 18.82
N LYS A 33 -19.36 27.68 18.11
CA LYS A 33 -18.77 26.40 17.68
C LYS A 33 -18.71 25.30 18.76
N TYR A 34 -18.25 25.66 19.95
CA TYR A 34 -18.08 24.68 21.04
C TYR A 34 -19.36 24.39 21.81
N VAL A 35 -20.26 25.37 21.89
CA VAL A 35 -21.58 25.20 22.48
C VAL A 35 -22.41 24.20 21.63
N GLU A 36 -22.38 24.38 20.32
CA GLU A 36 -23.04 23.46 19.37
C GLU A 36 -22.47 22.03 19.49
N GLN A 37 -21.15 21.88 19.62
CA GLN A 37 -20.52 20.58 19.84
C GLN A 37 -20.98 19.92 21.15
N ILE A 38 -21.10 20.70 22.25
CA ILE A 38 -21.57 20.21 23.54
C ILE A 38 -23.05 19.77 23.44
N ASP A 39 -23.89 20.53 22.71
CA ASP A 39 -25.30 20.18 22.48
C ASP A 39 -25.44 18.91 21.61
N GLU A 40 -24.51 18.69 20.69
CA GLU A 40 -24.45 17.48 19.85
C GLU A 40 -23.93 16.22 20.58
N MET A 41 -23.27 16.37 21.74
CA MET A 41 -22.73 15.22 22.48
C MET A 41 -23.82 14.21 22.87
N MET A 42 -24.98 14.68 23.35
CA MET A 42 -26.08 13.82 23.77
C MET A 42 -26.69 13.04 22.59
N PRO A 43 -27.12 13.66 21.48
CA PRO A 43 -27.65 12.96 20.33
C PRO A 43 -26.69 11.95 19.72
N LYS A 44 -25.37 12.26 19.70
CA LYS A 44 -24.34 11.42 19.14
C LYS A 44 -23.75 10.41 20.13
N SER A 45 -24.19 10.41 21.38
CA SER A 45 -23.59 9.63 22.49
C SER A 45 -22.06 9.82 22.58
N ALA A 46 -21.55 11.01 22.22
CA ALA A 46 -20.14 11.31 22.14
C ALA A 46 -19.58 11.69 23.52
N LYS A 47 -18.43 11.12 23.87
CA LYS A 47 -17.74 11.38 25.16
C LYS A 47 -16.62 12.42 25.04
N PHE A 48 -16.50 13.09 23.88
CA PHE A 48 -15.43 14.05 23.62
C PHE A 48 -15.93 15.23 22.79
N ILE A 49 -15.20 16.34 22.89
CA ILE A 49 -15.29 17.47 21.96
C ILE A 49 -13.95 17.66 21.25
N ILE A 50 -14.02 18.26 20.07
CA ILE A 50 -12.82 18.57 19.26
C ILE A 50 -12.52 20.06 19.39
N VAL A 51 -11.34 20.38 19.93
CA VAL A 51 -10.84 21.75 20.07
C VAL A 51 -9.76 21.98 19.01
N ASP A 52 -9.92 23.04 18.23
CA ASP A 52 -8.92 23.48 17.27
C ASP A 52 -7.89 24.36 17.97
N TYR A 53 -6.61 23.99 17.86
CA TYR A 53 -5.53 24.80 18.48
C TYR A 53 -5.49 26.22 17.93
N ASN A 54 -5.80 26.43 16.66
CA ASN A 54 -5.84 27.76 16.06
C ASN A 54 -6.86 28.69 16.74
N ASP A 55 -7.94 28.14 17.29
CA ASP A 55 -8.93 28.92 18.04
C ASP A 55 -8.43 29.33 19.41
N LEU A 56 -7.45 28.59 19.97
CA LEU A 56 -6.83 28.91 21.28
C LEU A 56 -5.85 30.08 21.21
N VAL A 57 -5.36 30.42 20.02
CA VAL A 57 -4.48 31.62 19.84
C VAL A 57 -5.16 32.92 20.28
N VAL A 58 -6.50 32.93 20.31
CA VAL A 58 -7.28 34.08 20.83
C VAL A 58 -7.12 34.26 22.34
N GLU A 59 -6.77 33.18 23.06
CA GLU A 59 -6.59 33.15 24.51
C GLU A 59 -5.14 32.75 24.89
N PRO A 60 -4.17 33.68 24.85
CA PRO A 60 -2.75 33.35 25.00
C PRO A 60 -2.40 32.66 26.34
N GLU A 61 -3.19 32.86 27.38
CA GLU A 61 -2.96 32.22 28.67
C GLU A 61 -3.25 30.73 28.64
N ILE A 62 -4.30 30.32 27.93
CA ILE A 62 -4.64 28.92 27.71
C ILE A 62 -3.56 28.27 26.83
N GLU A 63 -3.11 28.95 25.79
CA GLU A 63 -2.08 28.47 24.87
C GLU A 63 -0.75 28.17 25.59
N ILE A 64 -0.30 29.09 26.45
CA ILE A 64 0.94 28.92 27.23
C ILE A 64 0.84 27.70 28.16
N ILE A 65 -0.30 27.46 28.78
CA ILE A 65 -0.50 26.32 29.68
C ILE A 65 -0.50 25.00 28.89
N PHE A 66 -1.05 24.97 27.68
CA PHE A 66 -0.93 23.78 26.81
C PHE A 66 0.52 23.40 26.52
N SER A 67 1.38 24.40 26.39
CA SER A 67 2.80 24.17 26.11
C SER A 67 3.60 23.77 27.36
N THR A 68 3.17 24.18 28.58
CA THR A 68 3.92 23.98 29.83
C THR A 68 3.39 22.80 30.65
N ASP A 69 2.08 22.64 30.76
CA ASP A 69 1.40 21.60 31.54
C ASP A 69 0.11 21.14 30.84
N PRO A 70 0.26 20.26 29.79
CA PRO A 70 -0.90 19.82 29.05
C PRO A 70 -1.88 18.95 29.83
N ASP A 71 -1.43 18.24 30.87
CA ASP A 71 -2.34 17.46 31.73
C ASP A 71 -3.31 18.34 32.46
N ARG A 72 -2.80 19.44 33.01
CA ARG A 72 -3.59 20.38 33.81
C ARG A 72 -4.67 21.06 32.98
N ILE A 73 -4.31 21.52 31.79
CA ILE A 73 -5.28 22.19 30.90
C ILE A 73 -6.34 21.22 30.36
N LEU A 74 -5.95 20.01 29.96
CA LEU A 74 -6.90 18.99 29.51
C LEU A 74 -7.90 18.60 30.61
N ASN A 75 -7.44 18.50 31.85
CA ASN A 75 -8.33 18.29 33.01
C ASN A 75 -9.28 19.47 33.23
N ALA A 76 -8.79 20.71 33.08
CA ALA A 76 -9.62 21.91 33.20
C ALA A 76 -10.74 21.94 32.13
N PHE A 77 -10.40 21.62 30.88
CA PHE A 77 -11.38 21.46 29.81
C PHE A 77 -12.43 20.37 30.13
N SER A 78 -11.99 19.22 30.62
CA SER A 78 -12.90 18.11 30.95
C SER A 78 -13.88 18.49 32.06
N ARG A 79 -13.41 19.28 33.09
CA ARG A 79 -14.26 19.81 34.15
C ARG A 79 -15.25 20.85 33.62
N ALA A 80 -14.79 21.81 32.82
CA ALA A 80 -15.63 22.86 32.24
C ALA A 80 -16.75 22.27 31.36
N ILE A 81 -16.42 21.27 30.54
CA ILE A 81 -17.42 20.57 29.70
C ILE A 81 -18.42 19.81 30.56
N LYS A 82 -17.96 19.12 31.62
CA LYS A 82 -18.84 18.41 32.55
C LYS A 82 -19.83 19.34 33.21
N GLU A 83 -19.37 20.50 33.70
CA GLU A 83 -20.24 21.52 34.28
C GLU A 83 -21.23 22.09 33.27
N ALA A 84 -20.81 22.33 32.03
CA ALA A 84 -21.69 22.76 30.96
C ALA A 84 -22.77 21.71 30.63
N LEU A 85 -22.38 20.43 30.60
CA LEU A 85 -23.31 19.30 30.41
C LEU A 85 -24.27 19.14 31.59
N GLN A 86 -23.81 19.31 32.85
CA GLN A 86 -24.65 19.25 34.02
C GLN A 86 -25.77 20.30 33.98
N THR A 87 -25.42 21.50 33.47
CA THR A 87 -26.40 22.60 33.35
C THR A 87 -27.42 22.35 32.24
N ARG A 88 -27.02 21.69 31.13
CA ARG A 88 -27.87 21.53 29.94
C ARG A 88 -28.53 20.16 29.84
N PHE A 89 -27.85 19.08 30.22
CA PHE A 89 -28.24 17.69 30.08
C PHE A 89 -27.84 16.88 31.33
N PRO A 90 -28.51 17.09 32.50
CA PRO A 90 -28.08 16.49 33.77
C PRO A 90 -28.06 14.96 33.72
N ASP A 91 -29.09 14.32 33.13
CA ASP A 91 -29.15 12.85 33.01
C ASP A 91 -27.98 12.26 32.17
N TYR A 92 -27.56 12.98 31.13
CA TYR A 92 -26.46 12.56 30.29
C TYR A 92 -25.12 12.79 31.01
N ALA A 93 -24.95 13.90 31.69
CA ALA A 93 -23.78 14.22 32.50
C ALA A 93 -23.54 13.17 33.60
N GLU A 94 -24.63 12.67 34.23
CA GLU A 94 -24.54 11.62 35.25
C GLU A 94 -24.14 10.26 34.65
N LYS A 95 -24.60 9.94 33.44
CA LYS A 95 -24.20 8.74 32.71
C LYS A 95 -22.70 8.74 32.34
N ILE A 96 -22.16 9.87 31.84
CA ILE A 96 -20.77 9.95 31.37
C ILE A 96 -19.80 10.08 32.56
N LYS A 97 -20.23 10.66 33.70
CA LYS A 97 -19.39 10.91 34.89
C LYS A 97 -18.05 11.59 34.54
N ASP A 98 -16.92 10.87 34.71
CA ASP A 98 -15.57 11.40 34.52
C ASP A 98 -14.93 10.95 33.19
N GLU A 99 -15.73 10.62 32.18
CA GLU A 99 -15.25 10.12 30.90
C GLU A 99 -15.17 11.18 29.79
N VAL A 100 -15.53 12.43 30.10
CA VAL A 100 -15.46 13.55 29.14
C VAL A 100 -14.02 13.88 28.81
N ARG A 101 -13.72 13.99 27.52
CA ARG A 101 -12.36 14.29 27.01
C ARG A 101 -12.36 15.38 25.96
N VAL A 102 -11.18 15.94 25.75
CA VAL A 102 -10.89 16.92 24.71
C VAL A 102 -9.93 16.32 23.70
N ARG A 103 -10.25 16.42 22.43
CA ARG A 103 -9.42 16.06 21.29
C ARG A 103 -8.85 17.33 20.67
N LEU A 104 -7.54 17.41 20.57
CA LEU A 104 -6.87 18.57 20.01
C LEU A 104 -6.51 18.31 18.56
N ILE A 105 -6.90 19.24 17.67
CA ILE A 105 -6.55 19.21 16.24
C ILE A 105 -5.70 20.43 15.87
N ASN A 106 -5.00 20.34 14.72
CA ASN A 106 -4.18 21.43 14.17
C ASN A 106 -3.09 21.93 15.12
N TYR A 107 -2.48 21.04 15.92
CA TYR A 107 -1.37 21.44 16.80
C TYR A 107 -0.13 21.81 15.97
N PRO A 108 0.44 23.03 16.10
CA PRO A 108 1.42 23.56 15.16
C PRO A 108 2.82 22.94 15.29
N LEU A 109 3.16 22.37 16.44
CA LEU A 109 4.47 21.76 16.69
C LEU A 109 4.51 20.32 16.14
N GLN A 110 4.48 20.20 14.80
CA GLN A 110 4.73 18.92 14.14
C GLN A 110 6.23 18.60 14.19
N ARG A 111 6.58 17.50 14.87
CA ARG A 111 7.96 17.02 15.01
C ARG A 111 8.15 15.71 14.25
N SER A 112 9.35 15.49 13.72
CA SER A 112 9.74 14.16 13.27
C SER A 112 9.93 13.23 14.46
N LEU A 113 9.77 11.93 14.29
CA LEU A 113 10.00 10.95 15.37
C LEU A 113 11.42 11.03 15.94
N ARG A 114 12.40 11.45 15.14
CA ARG A 114 13.80 11.67 15.55
C ARG A 114 14.01 12.83 16.51
N GLN A 115 13.11 13.79 16.49
CA GLN A 115 13.17 14.97 17.37
C GLN A 115 12.53 14.73 18.73
N ILE A 116 11.95 13.55 18.96
CA ILE A 116 11.40 13.16 20.26
C ILE A 116 12.55 12.66 21.12
N ASN A 117 12.89 13.42 22.13
CA ASN A 117 14.01 13.17 23.05
C ASN A 117 13.61 13.45 24.51
N ALA A 118 14.56 13.38 25.43
CA ALA A 118 14.33 13.62 26.84
C ALA A 118 13.77 15.03 27.16
N GLU A 119 14.08 16.04 26.33
CA GLU A 119 13.58 17.41 26.52
C GLU A 119 12.09 17.54 26.19
N THR A 120 11.55 16.60 25.41
CA THR A 120 10.14 16.59 25.02
C THR A 120 9.22 15.91 26.04
N ILE A 121 9.79 15.30 27.09
CA ILE A 121 9.02 14.61 28.11
C ILE A 121 8.04 15.55 28.81
N GLY A 122 6.78 15.11 28.89
CA GLY A 122 5.70 15.88 29.51
C GLY A 122 5.04 16.91 28.58
N ASN A 123 5.64 17.19 27.41
CA ASN A 123 5.10 18.14 26.45
C ASN A 123 4.12 17.46 25.50
N ILE A 124 3.14 18.24 25.03
CA ILE A 124 2.30 17.82 23.91
C ILE A 124 3.06 17.99 22.60
N THR A 125 2.89 17.07 21.70
CA THR A 125 3.52 17.12 20.38
C THR A 125 2.58 16.49 19.33
N SER A 126 2.75 16.91 18.09
CA SER A 126 2.14 16.28 16.93
C SER A 126 3.22 15.59 16.12
N VAL A 127 3.00 14.34 15.71
CA VAL A 127 3.94 13.54 14.92
C VAL A 127 3.22 12.86 13.78
N SER A 128 3.83 12.90 12.60
CA SER A 128 3.37 12.11 11.46
C SER A 128 4.10 10.77 11.40
N GLY A 129 3.40 9.74 11.00
CA GLY A 129 3.99 8.43 10.82
C GLY A 129 3.01 7.39 10.30
N MET A 130 3.53 6.20 10.10
CA MET A 130 2.78 5.04 9.65
C MET A 130 2.63 4.04 10.79
N VAL A 131 1.43 3.53 10.99
CA VAL A 131 1.17 2.47 11.98
C VAL A 131 1.69 1.16 11.42
N VAL A 132 2.74 0.62 12.04
CA VAL A 132 3.34 -0.68 11.63
C VAL A 132 2.80 -1.83 12.46
N ARG A 133 2.46 -1.59 13.73
CA ARG A 133 1.92 -2.61 14.63
C ARG A 133 0.75 -2.10 15.43
N ALA A 134 -0.21 -2.98 15.70
CA ALA A 134 -1.32 -2.73 16.63
C ALA A 134 -1.50 -3.95 17.55
N SER A 135 -1.69 -3.68 18.84
CA SER A 135 -2.05 -4.73 19.81
C SER A 135 -3.55 -5.04 19.73
N GLU A 136 -3.94 -6.13 20.34
CA GLU A 136 -5.34 -6.36 20.70
C GLU A 136 -5.84 -5.27 21.65
N VAL A 137 -7.14 -5.02 21.61
CA VAL A 137 -7.82 -4.17 22.59
C VAL A 137 -7.94 -4.93 23.90
N LYS A 138 -7.44 -4.33 24.99
CA LYS A 138 -7.49 -4.90 26.32
C LYS A 138 -8.12 -3.95 27.32
N PRO A 139 -8.92 -4.45 28.28
CA PRO A 139 -9.40 -3.63 29.37
C PRO A 139 -8.25 -3.26 30.31
N LEU A 140 -8.04 -1.95 30.50
CA LEU A 140 -7.08 -1.40 31.48
C LEU A 140 -7.87 -0.95 32.71
N ALA A 141 -7.41 -1.35 33.88
CA ALA A 141 -8.04 -0.95 35.14
C ALA A 141 -7.91 0.58 35.37
N LYS A 142 -9.04 1.27 35.57
CA LYS A 142 -9.10 2.67 35.96
C LYS A 142 -9.33 2.84 37.46
N GLU A 143 -10.27 2.06 38.01
CA GLU A 143 -10.61 2.03 39.42
C GLU A 143 -10.83 0.56 39.82
N LEU A 144 -10.04 0.06 40.73
CA LEU A 144 -10.15 -1.30 41.23
C LEU A 144 -10.82 -1.28 42.60
N VAL A 145 -11.78 -2.16 42.79
CA VAL A 145 -12.48 -2.34 44.06
C VAL A 145 -11.97 -3.59 44.71
N PHE A 146 -11.39 -3.43 45.91
CA PHE A 146 -10.91 -4.51 46.75
C PHE A 146 -11.84 -4.65 47.95
N VAL A 147 -12.03 -5.86 48.41
CA VAL A 147 -12.87 -6.19 49.56
C VAL A 147 -12.01 -6.89 50.60
N CYS A 148 -12.09 -6.44 51.83
CA CYS A 148 -11.45 -7.08 52.96
C CYS A 148 -12.32 -8.26 53.50
N PRO A 149 -11.81 -9.11 54.40
CA PRO A 149 -12.57 -10.22 55.01
C PRO A 149 -13.86 -9.78 55.71
N ASP A 150 -13.93 -8.54 56.20
CA ASP A 150 -15.14 -7.95 56.80
C ASP A 150 -16.07 -7.29 55.79
N GLU A 151 -15.93 -7.60 54.50
CA GLU A 151 -16.76 -7.11 53.36
C GLU A 151 -16.71 -5.57 53.13
N HIS A 152 -15.76 -4.83 53.72
CA HIS A 152 -15.59 -3.42 53.41
C HIS A 152 -14.94 -3.25 52.05
N GLN A 153 -15.48 -2.32 51.26
CA GLN A 153 -14.98 -2.00 49.93
C GLN A 153 -13.92 -0.87 50.00
N THR A 154 -12.75 -1.12 49.48
CA THR A 154 -11.68 -0.13 49.30
C THR A 154 -11.47 0.12 47.81
N LYS A 155 -11.56 1.38 47.40
CA LYS A 155 -11.41 1.78 45.99
C LYS A 155 -10.02 2.32 45.74
N VAL A 156 -9.29 1.70 44.83
CA VAL A 156 -7.94 2.15 44.46
C VAL A 156 -7.96 2.67 43.03
N ILE A 157 -7.73 3.97 42.86
CA ILE A 157 -7.64 4.60 41.54
C ILE A 157 -6.27 4.29 40.98
N GLN A 158 -6.22 3.70 39.76
CA GLN A 158 -5.01 3.45 39.01
C GLN A 158 -4.65 4.70 38.22
N LEU A 159 -3.72 5.52 38.74
CA LEU A 159 -3.48 6.86 38.20
C LEU A 159 -2.65 6.90 36.93
N LYS A 160 -1.59 6.12 36.81
CA LYS A 160 -0.70 6.08 35.63
C LYS A 160 0.09 4.75 35.60
N GLY A 161 0.18 4.13 34.42
CA GLY A 161 0.97 2.90 34.18
C GLY A 161 0.15 1.64 34.03
N MET A 162 0.84 0.51 33.84
CA MET A 162 0.23 -0.83 33.75
C MET A 162 0.30 -1.58 35.08
N ASP A 163 1.04 -1.07 36.05
CA ASP A 163 1.21 -1.73 37.34
C ASP A 163 0.00 -1.46 38.23
N VAL A 164 -0.54 -2.55 38.78
CA VAL A 164 -1.68 -2.48 39.70
C VAL A 164 -1.20 -2.08 41.09
N LYS A 165 -1.71 -0.97 41.61
CA LYS A 165 -1.50 -0.57 43.00
C LYS A 165 -2.50 -1.32 43.87
N LEU A 166 -1.98 -2.00 44.88
CA LEU A 166 -2.77 -2.69 45.90
C LEU A 166 -3.03 -1.75 47.10
N PRO A 167 -4.18 -1.85 47.75
CA PRO A 167 -4.42 -1.13 49.01
C PRO A 167 -3.50 -1.65 50.10
N VAL A 168 -3.01 -0.77 50.94
CA VAL A 168 -2.16 -1.11 52.09
C VAL A 168 -2.99 -1.25 53.35
N VAL A 169 -4.07 -0.48 53.45
CA VAL A 169 -4.98 -0.39 54.61
C VAL A 169 -6.41 -0.29 54.10
N CYS A 170 -7.37 -0.83 54.84
CA CYS A 170 -8.78 -0.68 54.56
C CYS A 170 -9.24 0.78 54.73
N ASP A 171 -10.14 1.26 53.90
CA ASP A 171 -10.70 2.63 54.01
C ASP A 171 -11.56 2.80 55.27
N ASN A 172 -12.00 1.72 55.90
CA ASN A 172 -12.69 1.78 57.19
C ASN A 172 -11.68 1.84 58.31
N PRO A 173 -11.65 2.96 59.10
CA PRO A 173 -10.67 3.20 60.17
C PRO A 173 -10.69 2.10 61.28
N SER A 174 -11.80 1.43 61.47
CA SER A 174 -11.99 0.38 62.45
C SER A 174 -11.47 -0.99 62.00
N CYS A 175 -11.17 -1.15 60.73
CA CYS A 175 -10.71 -2.39 60.15
C CYS A 175 -9.19 -2.45 60.10
N LYS A 176 -8.60 -3.52 60.61
CA LYS A 176 -7.13 -3.76 60.64
C LYS A 176 -6.64 -4.77 59.62
N HIS A 177 -7.53 -5.29 58.77
CA HIS A 177 -7.17 -6.28 57.77
C HIS A 177 -6.28 -5.70 56.70
N ARG A 178 -5.31 -6.49 56.24
CA ARG A 178 -4.37 -6.16 55.15
C ARG A 178 -4.52 -7.09 53.94
N ASP A 179 -5.38 -8.10 54.09
CA ASP A 179 -5.70 -9.04 53.05
C ASP A 179 -6.90 -8.51 52.24
N PHE A 180 -6.75 -8.43 50.95
CA PHE A 180 -7.77 -7.85 50.06
C PHE A 180 -8.00 -8.79 48.90
N GLU A 181 -9.25 -9.01 48.59
CA GLU A 181 -9.70 -9.72 47.39
C GLU A 181 -10.20 -8.72 46.36
N LEU A 182 -9.71 -8.83 45.13
CA LEU A 182 -10.16 -8.00 44.01
C LEU A 182 -11.55 -8.42 43.55
N LYS A 183 -12.50 -7.47 43.44
CA LYS A 183 -13.79 -7.69 42.80
C LYS A 183 -13.83 -7.02 41.40
N PRO A 184 -13.58 -7.81 40.33
CA PRO A 184 -13.58 -7.27 38.96
C PRO A 184 -14.92 -6.67 38.54
N GLU A 185 -16.03 -7.27 38.99
CA GLU A 185 -17.40 -6.86 38.64
C GLU A 185 -17.77 -5.45 39.18
N ALA A 186 -17.20 -5.06 40.30
CA ALA A 186 -17.39 -3.74 40.91
C ALA A 186 -16.35 -2.71 40.44
N SER A 187 -15.32 -3.17 39.71
CA SER A 187 -14.19 -2.37 39.24
C SER A 187 -14.53 -1.71 37.89
N LYS A 188 -13.85 -0.57 37.58
CA LYS A 188 -14.02 0.12 36.31
C LYS A 188 -12.82 -0.08 35.42
N PHE A 189 -13.07 -0.44 34.17
CA PHE A 189 -12.09 -0.65 33.14
C PHE A 189 -12.31 0.32 31.98
N ILE A 190 -11.25 0.61 31.26
CA ILE A 190 -11.26 1.40 30.01
C ILE A 190 -10.56 0.61 28.91
N ASP A 191 -11.02 0.74 27.68
CA ASP A 191 -10.35 0.12 26.54
C ASP A 191 -8.98 0.75 26.32
N PHE A 192 -8.00 -0.10 26.05
CA PHE A 192 -6.59 0.25 25.90
C PHE A 192 -5.99 -0.53 24.72
N GLN A 193 -5.17 0.16 23.94
CA GLN A 193 -4.45 -0.43 22.82
C GLN A 193 -3.07 0.24 22.68
N ILE A 194 -2.09 -0.52 22.24
CA ILE A 194 -0.75 -0.03 21.90
C ILE A 194 -0.60 -0.07 20.38
N LEU A 195 -0.19 1.04 19.82
CA LEU A 195 0.23 1.15 18.42
C LEU A 195 1.73 1.39 18.36
N ARG A 196 2.40 0.88 17.32
CA ARG A 196 3.76 1.28 16.97
C ARG A 196 3.73 2.13 15.74
N LEU A 197 4.19 3.36 15.89
CA LEU A 197 4.30 4.36 14.83
C LEU A 197 5.75 4.40 14.33
N GLN A 198 5.94 4.35 13.01
CA GLN A 198 7.21 4.43 12.33
C GLN A 198 7.26 5.67 11.45
N GLU A 199 8.44 6.22 11.21
CA GLU A 199 8.65 7.30 10.24
C GLU A 199 8.12 6.93 8.87
N LEU A 200 7.55 7.92 8.18
CA LEU A 200 7.10 7.73 6.81
C LEU A 200 8.31 7.41 5.90
N PRO A 201 8.18 6.47 4.97
CA PRO A 201 9.28 6.13 4.07
C PRO A 201 9.80 7.32 3.26
N GLU A 202 8.94 8.29 2.96
CA GLU A 202 9.27 9.50 2.22
C GLU A 202 10.16 10.47 3.02
N ASP A 203 10.04 10.47 4.34
CA ASP A 203 10.80 11.34 5.25
C ASP A 203 12.18 10.75 5.61
N LEU A 204 12.47 9.52 5.15
CA LEU A 204 13.69 8.81 5.49
C LEU A 204 14.87 9.26 4.62
N PRO A 205 15.97 9.73 5.21
CA PRO A 205 17.22 9.94 4.47
C PRO A 205 17.75 8.61 3.92
N PRO A 206 18.35 8.60 2.72
CA PRO A 206 18.88 7.38 2.11
C PRO A 206 19.87 6.64 3.03
N GLY A 207 19.67 5.33 3.19
CA GLY A 207 20.57 4.48 3.98
C GLY A 207 20.39 4.52 5.50
N GLN A 208 19.39 5.24 6.00
CA GLN A 208 19.09 5.25 7.44
C GLN A 208 17.95 4.29 7.79
N LEU A 209 18.03 3.70 8.98
CA LEU A 209 16.94 2.89 9.53
C LEU A 209 15.81 3.81 10.04
N PRO A 210 14.53 3.43 9.84
CA PRO A 210 13.42 4.19 10.35
C PRO A 210 13.36 4.16 11.87
N HIS A 211 13.07 5.30 12.48
CA HIS A 211 12.76 5.38 13.90
C HIS A 211 11.30 4.96 14.15
N TYR A 212 11.05 4.44 15.32
CA TYR A 212 9.70 4.07 15.75
C TYR A 212 9.47 4.49 17.20
N ILE A 213 8.20 4.73 17.52
CA ILE A 213 7.76 5.04 18.89
C ILE A 213 6.49 4.26 19.21
N ASP A 214 6.38 3.80 20.44
CA ASP A 214 5.17 3.15 20.92
C ASP A 214 4.17 4.21 21.39
N VAL A 215 2.92 4.05 20.98
CA VAL A 215 1.82 4.96 21.25
C VAL A 215 0.76 4.22 22.05
N THR A 216 0.32 4.80 23.15
CA THR A 216 -0.80 4.27 23.92
C THR A 216 -2.06 5.05 23.60
N ILE A 217 -3.10 4.34 23.19
CA ILE A 217 -4.41 4.90 22.92
C ILE A 217 -5.45 4.29 23.84
N ARG A 218 -6.46 5.07 24.20
CA ARG A 218 -7.46 4.70 25.17
C ARG A 218 -8.86 5.08 24.73
N GLN A 219 -9.85 4.29 25.19
CA GLN A 219 -11.29 4.56 25.02
C GLN A 219 -11.71 4.67 23.55
N ASP A 220 -12.34 5.76 23.14
CA ASP A 220 -12.88 6.02 21.81
C ASP A 220 -11.85 6.12 20.67
N LEU A 221 -10.54 6.24 20.97
CA LEU A 221 -9.48 6.16 19.96
C LEU A 221 -9.08 4.72 19.62
N VAL A 222 -9.46 3.77 20.46
CA VAL A 222 -9.10 2.36 20.28
C VAL A 222 -9.75 1.81 19.00
N ASP A 223 -9.03 0.97 18.27
CA ASP A 223 -9.42 0.36 16.98
C ASP A 223 -9.71 1.35 15.82
N ASN A 224 -9.36 2.63 16.00
CA ASN A 224 -9.51 3.61 14.93
C ASN A 224 -8.41 3.50 13.88
N ALA A 225 -7.17 3.23 14.28
CA ALA A 225 -6.02 3.11 13.38
C ALA A 225 -5.54 1.66 13.27
N ARG A 226 -5.26 1.22 12.05
CA ARG A 226 -4.83 -0.14 11.70
C ARG A 226 -3.42 -0.14 11.15
N PRO A 227 -2.69 -1.26 11.24
CA PRO A 227 -1.42 -1.40 10.56
C PRO A 227 -1.54 -1.07 9.06
N GLY A 228 -0.63 -0.24 8.55
CA GLY A 228 -0.67 0.35 7.21
C GLY A 228 -1.29 1.74 7.13
N ASP A 229 -2.02 2.19 8.13
CA ASP A 229 -2.59 3.55 8.13
C ASP A 229 -1.50 4.59 8.40
N ARG A 230 -1.59 5.70 7.67
CA ARG A 230 -0.75 6.89 7.86
C ARG A 230 -1.52 7.90 8.68
N ILE A 231 -0.93 8.33 9.77
CA ILE A 231 -1.62 9.18 10.73
C ILE A 231 -0.76 10.35 11.17
N ILE A 232 -1.42 11.44 11.56
CA ILE A 232 -0.87 12.47 12.41
C ILE A 232 -1.43 12.21 13.82
N LEU A 233 -0.53 11.94 14.73
CA LEU A 233 -0.86 11.69 16.11
C LEU A 233 -0.52 12.94 16.95
N THR A 234 -1.52 13.51 17.60
CA THR A 234 -1.30 14.51 18.63
C THR A 234 -1.37 13.82 19.99
N GLY A 235 -0.35 14.03 20.83
CA GLY A 235 -0.29 13.37 22.15
C GLY A 235 0.80 13.93 23.05
N ILE A 236 0.87 13.40 24.26
CA ILE A 236 1.82 13.81 25.29
C ILE A 236 2.95 12.77 25.38
N VAL A 237 4.18 13.24 25.35
CA VAL A 237 5.36 12.37 25.48
C VAL A 237 5.50 11.92 26.93
N ARG A 238 5.55 10.61 27.14
CA ARG A 238 5.69 9.95 28.43
C ARG A 238 6.92 9.07 28.45
N VAL A 239 7.32 8.69 29.65
CA VAL A 239 8.37 7.71 29.89
C VAL A 239 7.81 6.48 30.58
N GLU A 240 8.30 5.34 30.19
CA GLU A 240 8.01 4.05 30.79
C GLU A 240 9.33 3.36 31.16
N GLN A 241 9.39 2.80 32.37
CA GLN A 241 10.59 2.09 32.82
C GLN A 241 10.77 0.80 32.01
N GLU A 242 11.97 0.60 31.48
CA GLU A 242 12.27 -0.64 30.72
C GLU A 242 12.60 -1.76 31.71
N SER A 243 11.76 -2.82 31.70
CA SER A 243 12.03 -4.04 32.48
C SER A 243 13.13 -4.84 31.78
N ILE A 244 14.27 -4.99 32.38
CA ILE A 244 15.33 -5.86 31.88
C ILE A 244 15.10 -7.26 32.43
N ALA A 245 14.88 -8.23 31.52
CA ALA A 245 14.73 -9.64 31.87
C ALA A 245 15.97 -10.13 32.60
N GLY A 246 15.81 -10.63 33.86
CA GLY A 246 16.89 -11.16 34.70
C GLY A 246 17.28 -10.29 35.92
N ILE A 247 16.77 -9.05 36.01
CA ILE A 247 16.98 -8.22 37.20
C ILE A 247 15.71 -8.24 38.05
N THR A 248 15.62 -9.22 38.94
CA THR A 248 14.43 -9.44 39.80
C THR A 248 14.27 -8.44 40.95
N ARG A 249 15.26 -7.60 41.23
CA ARG A 249 15.26 -6.64 42.38
C ARG A 249 16.09 -5.36 42.14
N GLY A 250 16.01 -4.74 40.95
CA GLY A 250 16.69 -3.48 40.72
C GLY A 250 15.89 -2.59 39.75
N HIS A 251 15.74 -1.31 40.08
CA HIS A 251 15.18 -0.35 39.15
C HIS A 251 16.24 -0.07 38.08
N SER A 252 15.96 -0.46 36.82
CA SER A 252 16.78 -0.02 35.69
C SER A 252 16.65 1.52 35.58
N GLY A 253 17.78 2.20 35.41
CA GLY A 253 17.80 3.64 35.07
C GLY A 253 17.44 3.94 33.61
N LEU A 254 17.12 2.91 32.81
CA LEU A 254 16.74 3.05 31.42
C LEU A 254 15.23 3.19 31.30
N TYR A 255 14.83 4.22 30.56
CA TYR A 255 13.45 4.53 30.27
C TYR A 255 13.22 4.55 28.77
N ARG A 256 12.06 4.08 28.35
CA ARG A 256 11.60 4.18 26.94
C ARG A 256 10.63 5.35 26.82
N LEU A 257 10.79 6.11 25.74
CA LEU A 257 9.83 7.13 25.38
C LEU A 257 8.61 6.50 24.72
N ARG A 258 7.43 6.99 25.05
CA ARG A 258 6.17 6.66 24.38
C ARG A 258 5.29 7.90 24.29
N ILE A 259 4.29 7.87 23.41
CA ILE A 259 3.32 8.95 23.30
C ILE A 259 1.97 8.46 23.85
N GLU A 260 1.39 9.21 24.77
CA GLU A 260 -0.01 9.03 25.16
C GLU A 260 -0.88 9.82 24.18
N GLY A 261 -1.59 9.09 23.27
CA GLY A 261 -2.37 9.70 22.20
C GLY A 261 -3.58 10.46 22.73
N ASN A 262 -3.72 11.69 22.25
CA ASN A 262 -4.88 12.54 22.48
C ASN A 262 -5.80 12.55 21.27
N ASN A 263 -5.26 12.66 20.05
CA ASN A 263 -6.03 12.68 18.82
C ASN A 263 -5.29 11.98 17.67
N ILE A 264 -6.04 11.37 16.76
CA ILE A 264 -5.53 10.71 15.55
C ILE A 264 -6.21 11.33 14.35
N GLU A 265 -5.42 11.83 13.40
CA GLU A 265 -5.86 12.33 12.10
C GLU A 265 -5.26 11.47 11.00
N PHE A 266 -6.03 11.16 9.96
CA PHE A 266 -5.57 10.28 8.88
C PHE A 266 -5.02 11.07 7.71
N LEU A 267 -3.80 10.74 7.30
CA LEU A 267 -3.20 11.23 6.06
C LEU A 267 -3.79 10.43 4.88
N GLY A 268 -4.58 11.08 4.01
CA GLY A 268 -5.08 10.44 2.79
C GLY A 268 -6.44 9.76 2.85
N GLY A 269 -7.38 10.20 3.67
CA GLY A 269 -8.80 10.01 3.39
C GLY A 269 -9.53 8.84 4.01
N ARG A 270 -9.06 8.25 5.11
CA ARG A 270 -9.91 7.46 6.02
C ARG A 270 -10.24 8.26 7.26
N GLY A 271 -11.28 9.07 7.19
CA GLY A 271 -11.86 9.73 8.34
C GLY A 271 -13.30 9.28 8.50
N SER A 272 -13.68 8.92 9.72
CA SER A 272 -15.05 8.85 10.19
C SER A 272 -15.86 10.02 9.60
N LYS A 273 -17.15 9.82 9.34
CA LYS A 273 -18.09 10.80 8.76
C LYS A 273 -18.09 12.19 9.41
N THR A 274 -17.35 12.38 10.52
CA THR A 274 -17.27 13.60 11.31
C THR A 274 -15.98 14.42 11.15
N SER A 275 -14.92 13.87 10.53
CA SER A 275 -13.63 14.59 10.35
C SER A 275 -13.26 14.67 8.87
N ARG A 276 -14.09 15.36 8.08
CA ARG A 276 -13.80 15.72 6.70
C ARG A 276 -12.89 16.96 6.62
N LYS A 277 -11.69 16.88 7.18
CA LYS A 277 -10.56 17.65 6.68
C LYS A 277 -9.45 16.65 6.38
N ILE A 278 -9.46 16.22 5.15
CA ILE A 278 -8.32 15.61 4.48
C ILE A 278 -7.17 16.60 4.69
N VAL A 279 -6.16 16.21 5.50
CA VAL A 279 -4.82 16.76 5.30
C VAL A 279 -4.36 16.11 4.00
N ARG A 280 -4.76 16.75 2.90
CA ARG A 280 -4.19 16.49 1.58
C ARG A 280 -2.72 16.84 1.74
N GLU A 281 -1.82 16.06 1.16
CA GLU A 281 -0.53 16.60 0.74
C GLU A 281 -0.89 17.86 -0.06
N GLU A 282 -0.74 19.01 0.59
CA GLU A 282 -1.14 20.28 -0.01
C GLU A 282 -0.09 20.58 -1.07
N VAL A 283 -0.42 20.18 -2.31
CA VAL A 283 0.20 20.80 -3.48
C VAL A 283 -0.09 22.28 -3.30
N SER A 284 0.93 23.10 -3.12
CA SER A 284 0.73 24.52 -2.91
C SER A 284 -0.06 25.09 -4.10
N PRO A 285 -0.84 26.16 -3.94
CA PRO A 285 -1.56 26.77 -5.04
C PRO A 285 -0.63 27.18 -6.21
N GLU A 286 0.64 27.42 -5.91
CA GLU A 286 1.68 27.73 -6.90
C GLU A 286 2.10 26.47 -7.66
N ASP A 287 2.34 25.36 -6.95
CA ASP A 287 2.63 24.07 -7.56
C ASP A 287 1.47 23.59 -8.44
N GLU A 288 0.21 23.77 -7.99
CA GLU A 288 -0.97 23.42 -8.79
C GLU A 288 -1.04 24.20 -10.12
N LYS A 289 -0.76 25.50 -10.09
CA LYS A 289 -0.68 26.31 -11.30
C LYS A 289 0.44 25.83 -12.22
N MET A 290 1.62 25.55 -11.66
CA MET A 290 2.77 25.04 -12.40
C MET A 290 2.47 23.70 -13.06
N ILE A 291 1.85 22.76 -12.33
CA ILE A 291 1.46 21.44 -12.82
C ILE A 291 0.45 21.56 -13.95
N LYS A 292 -0.59 22.42 -13.81
CA LYS A 292 -1.58 22.67 -14.87
C LYS A 292 -0.94 23.29 -16.11
N THR A 293 -0.02 24.22 -15.94
CA THR A 293 0.71 24.81 -17.08
C THR A 293 1.58 23.76 -17.78
N LEU A 294 2.23 22.88 -17.00
CA LEU A 294 3.04 21.79 -17.54
C LEU A 294 2.18 20.80 -18.33
N SER A 295 0.98 20.44 -17.82
CA SER A 295 0.07 19.50 -18.50
C SER A 295 -0.43 20.01 -19.85
N GLN A 296 -0.52 21.31 -20.04
CA GLN A 296 -0.93 21.96 -21.29
C GLN A 296 0.23 22.18 -22.28
N SER A 297 1.48 21.87 -21.85
CA SER A 297 2.64 22.06 -22.73
C SER A 297 2.66 21.05 -23.88
N PRO A 298 3.12 21.43 -25.07
CA PRO A 298 3.25 20.50 -26.18
C PRO A 298 4.23 19.38 -25.80
N ASN A 299 3.94 18.16 -26.25
CA ASN A 299 4.77 16.96 -26.00
C ASN A 299 4.98 16.62 -24.54
N VAL A 300 4.07 17.02 -23.62
CA VAL A 300 4.18 16.72 -22.18
C VAL A 300 4.35 15.22 -21.92
N TYR A 301 3.63 14.39 -22.68
CA TYR A 301 3.70 12.92 -22.53
C TYR A 301 5.12 12.38 -22.74
N GLN A 302 5.76 12.77 -23.85
CA GLN A 302 7.13 12.36 -24.13
C GLN A 302 8.11 12.94 -23.11
N ARG A 303 7.91 14.19 -22.69
CA ARG A 303 8.75 14.82 -21.66
C ARG A 303 8.67 14.10 -20.32
N LEU A 304 7.49 13.60 -19.93
CA LEU A 304 7.31 12.79 -18.71
C LEU A 304 8.07 11.46 -18.82
N ILE A 305 7.98 10.78 -20.00
CA ILE A 305 8.69 9.53 -20.26
C ILE A 305 10.21 9.74 -20.18
N ASP A 306 10.72 10.80 -20.81
CA ASP A 306 12.15 11.11 -20.84
C ASP A 306 12.69 11.54 -19.46
N SER A 307 11.83 12.11 -18.62
CA SER A 307 12.17 12.49 -17.24
C SER A 307 12.16 11.32 -16.25
N PHE A 308 11.54 10.20 -16.63
CA PHE A 308 11.60 8.98 -15.83
C PHE A 308 12.97 8.29 -15.98
N ALA A 309 13.69 8.13 -14.88
CA ALA A 309 15.01 7.53 -14.84
C ALA A 309 15.93 8.03 -15.98
N PRO A 310 16.28 9.32 -16.02
CA PRO A 310 17.02 9.92 -17.13
C PRO A 310 18.44 9.35 -17.30
N HIS A 311 18.98 8.72 -16.25
CA HIS A 311 20.25 8.02 -16.28
C HIS A 311 20.23 6.69 -17.06
N ILE A 312 19.03 6.17 -17.39
CA ILE A 312 18.84 4.95 -18.18
C ILE A 312 18.48 5.35 -19.61
N GLN A 313 19.35 5.00 -20.57
CA GLN A 313 19.14 5.27 -21.97
C GLN A 313 18.24 4.23 -22.63
N GLY A 314 17.25 4.68 -23.43
CA GLY A 314 16.34 3.80 -24.16
C GLY A 314 15.18 3.28 -23.30
N GLN A 315 14.58 2.16 -23.72
CA GLN A 315 13.47 1.47 -23.01
C GLN A 315 12.23 2.35 -22.78
N SER A 316 11.91 3.22 -23.75
CA SER A 316 10.81 4.20 -23.63
C SER A 316 9.45 3.56 -23.34
N LEU A 317 9.14 2.39 -23.92
CA LEU A 317 7.90 1.65 -23.67
C LEU A 317 7.79 1.16 -22.22
N ILE A 318 8.90 0.70 -21.64
CA ILE A 318 8.92 0.26 -20.24
C ILE A 318 8.76 1.47 -19.30
N LYS A 319 9.45 2.56 -19.59
CA LYS A 319 9.31 3.81 -18.84
C LYS A 319 7.88 4.34 -18.87
N GLU A 320 7.25 4.29 -20.04
CA GLU A 320 5.84 4.63 -20.22
C GLU A 320 4.93 3.75 -19.38
N ALA A 321 5.09 2.43 -19.48
CA ALA A 321 4.30 1.47 -18.72
C ALA A 321 4.43 1.67 -17.20
N ILE A 322 5.64 2.00 -16.72
CA ILE A 322 5.86 2.29 -15.30
C ILE A 322 5.18 3.60 -14.87
N LEU A 323 5.19 4.64 -15.69
CA LEU A 323 4.46 5.87 -15.38
C LEU A 323 2.95 5.63 -15.30
N LEU A 324 2.40 4.82 -16.23
CA LEU A 324 0.99 4.43 -16.20
C LEU A 324 0.66 3.59 -14.97
N LEU A 325 1.55 2.68 -14.56
CA LEU A 325 1.42 1.90 -13.34
C LEU A 325 1.39 2.80 -12.08
N ILE A 326 2.27 3.81 -11.99
CA ILE A 326 2.31 4.74 -10.85
C ILE A 326 0.99 5.50 -10.73
N VAL A 327 0.45 6.01 -11.83
CA VAL A 327 -0.81 6.76 -11.83
C VAL A 327 -2.01 5.84 -11.63
N GLY A 328 -2.03 4.68 -12.28
CA GLY A 328 -3.11 3.70 -12.23
C GLY A 328 -4.45 4.22 -12.73
N SER A 329 -5.47 3.36 -12.68
CA SER A 329 -6.87 3.69 -12.97
C SER A 329 -7.64 3.96 -11.67
N ASN A 330 -8.88 4.42 -11.79
CA ASN A 330 -9.77 4.63 -10.65
C ASN A 330 -10.42 3.30 -10.22
N GLN A 331 -10.47 3.07 -8.92
CA GLN A 331 -11.30 2.02 -8.37
C GLN A 331 -12.77 2.42 -8.52
N ARG A 332 -13.60 1.56 -9.11
CA ARG A 332 -15.04 1.79 -9.26
C ARG A 332 -15.81 0.87 -8.30
N LEU A 333 -16.81 1.45 -7.63
CA LEU A 333 -17.80 0.72 -6.82
C LEU A 333 -19.02 0.48 -7.69
N LEU A 334 -19.40 -0.78 -7.85
CA LEU A 334 -20.63 -1.16 -8.52
C LEU A 334 -21.82 -1.03 -7.57
N GLY A 335 -23.03 -0.97 -8.11
CA GLY A 335 -24.27 -0.80 -7.33
C GLY A 335 -24.57 -1.94 -6.36
N ASP A 336 -23.98 -3.13 -6.58
CA ASP A 336 -24.07 -4.31 -5.71
C ASP A 336 -23.02 -4.30 -4.56
N GLY A 337 -22.18 -3.26 -4.48
CA GLY A 337 -21.10 -3.14 -3.50
C GLY A 337 -19.79 -3.83 -3.92
N SER A 338 -19.75 -4.50 -5.07
CA SER A 338 -18.51 -5.07 -5.62
C SER A 338 -17.57 -3.95 -6.09
N LYS A 339 -16.26 -4.26 -6.12
CA LYS A 339 -15.22 -3.27 -6.45
C LYS A 339 -14.43 -3.74 -7.67
N ILE A 340 -14.36 -2.88 -8.68
CA ILE A 340 -13.44 -3.08 -9.80
C ILE A 340 -12.11 -2.43 -9.43
N ARG A 341 -11.02 -3.21 -9.51
CA ARG A 341 -9.67 -2.73 -9.20
C ARG A 341 -9.19 -1.71 -10.23
N GLY A 342 -8.45 -0.70 -9.78
CA GLY A 342 -7.79 0.27 -10.65
C GLY A 342 -6.27 0.08 -10.75
N ASP A 343 -5.69 -0.79 -9.92
CA ASP A 343 -4.24 -0.99 -9.85
C ASP A 343 -3.73 -1.77 -11.07
N ILE A 344 -2.59 -1.33 -11.60
CA ILE A 344 -1.90 -1.94 -12.74
C ILE A 344 -0.67 -2.68 -12.20
N ASN A 345 -0.42 -3.89 -12.70
CA ASN A 345 0.72 -4.69 -12.33
C ASN A 345 1.64 -4.90 -13.55
N VAL A 346 2.94 -4.64 -13.39
CA VAL A 346 3.94 -4.76 -14.45
C VAL A 346 5.06 -5.70 -14.02
N PHE A 347 5.46 -6.57 -14.92
CA PHE A 347 6.53 -7.54 -14.71
C PHE A 347 7.65 -7.36 -15.72
N LEU A 348 8.89 -7.19 -15.22
CA LEU A 348 10.10 -7.05 -16.04
C LEU A 348 10.92 -8.33 -15.95
N VAL A 349 11.05 -9.03 -17.06
CA VAL A 349 11.90 -10.22 -17.18
C VAL A 349 13.06 -9.89 -18.08
N GLY A 350 14.29 -10.29 -17.73
CA GLY A 350 15.37 -10.11 -18.70
C GLY A 350 16.76 -10.31 -18.14
N ASP A 351 17.72 -10.16 -19.03
CA ASP A 351 19.12 -10.42 -18.76
C ASP A 351 19.68 -9.57 -17.62
N PRO A 352 20.64 -10.07 -16.83
CA PRO A 352 21.31 -9.27 -15.82
C PRO A 352 22.04 -8.10 -16.47
N GLY A 353 22.13 -6.97 -15.76
CA GLY A 353 22.79 -5.75 -16.28
C GLY A 353 21.90 -4.83 -17.12
N THR A 354 20.65 -5.19 -17.40
CA THR A 354 19.71 -4.36 -18.20
C THR A 354 18.99 -3.26 -17.42
N ALA A 355 19.53 -2.82 -16.29
CA ALA A 355 19.06 -1.73 -15.43
C ALA A 355 17.65 -1.90 -14.81
N LYS A 356 17.11 -3.12 -14.75
CA LYS A 356 15.80 -3.40 -14.14
C LYS A 356 15.72 -2.92 -12.68
N SER A 357 16.67 -3.32 -11.84
CA SER A 357 16.72 -2.93 -10.42
C SER A 357 16.80 -1.42 -10.22
N GLU A 358 17.53 -0.70 -11.08
CA GLU A 358 17.62 0.76 -11.01
C GLU A 358 16.30 1.44 -11.39
N MET A 359 15.55 0.89 -12.37
CA MET A 359 14.20 1.35 -12.69
C MET A 359 13.25 1.15 -11.52
N LEU A 360 13.31 -0.01 -10.83
CA LEU A 360 12.48 -0.29 -9.66
C LEU A 360 12.78 0.68 -8.50
N LYS A 361 14.06 0.91 -8.19
CA LYS A 361 14.48 1.85 -7.15
C LYS A 361 14.04 3.27 -7.46
N PHE A 362 14.23 3.72 -8.71
CA PHE A 362 13.79 5.04 -9.13
C PHE A 362 12.27 5.16 -9.04
N CYS A 363 11.53 4.14 -9.48
CA CYS A 363 10.09 4.08 -9.41
C CYS A 363 9.59 4.18 -7.95
N ALA A 364 10.16 3.40 -7.04
CA ALA A 364 9.81 3.44 -5.62
C ALA A 364 10.05 4.83 -4.99
N ARG A 365 11.08 5.55 -5.46
CA ARG A 365 11.42 6.89 -4.96
C ARG A 365 10.44 7.96 -5.42
N ILE A 366 9.96 7.90 -6.66
CA ILE A 366 9.07 8.93 -7.23
C ILE A 366 7.57 8.60 -7.05
N ALA A 367 7.24 7.34 -6.82
CA ALA A 367 5.86 6.93 -6.66
C ALA A 367 5.32 7.38 -5.30
N PRO A 368 4.12 8.00 -5.24
CA PRO A 368 3.44 8.24 -3.98
C PRO A 368 3.25 6.92 -3.23
N ARG A 369 3.72 6.83 -2.00
CA ARG A 369 3.72 5.59 -1.19
C ARG A 369 4.45 4.43 -1.86
N GLY A 370 5.56 4.72 -2.53
CA GLY A 370 6.41 3.71 -3.15
C GLY A 370 7.24 2.95 -2.10
N LEU A 371 7.25 1.62 -2.19
CA LEU A 371 8.08 0.75 -1.36
C LEU A 371 8.94 -0.14 -2.25
N TYR A 372 10.18 -0.37 -1.84
CA TYR A 372 11.09 -1.27 -2.52
C TYR A 372 11.46 -2.44 -1.61
N THR A 373 11.36 -3.65 -2.14
CA THR A 373 11.74 -4.88 -1.42
C THR A 373 12.43 -5.86 -2.37
N SER A 374 13.24 -6.76 -1.82
CA SER A 374 13.86 -7.86 -2.57
C SER A 374 13.13 -9.17 -2.30
N GLY A 375 12.80 -9.92 -3.33
CA GLY A 375 12.16 -11.23 -3.22
C GLY A 375 13.01 -12.25 -2.44
N ARG A 376 14.32 -12.16 -2.50
CA ARG A 376 15.24 -13.04 -1.76
C ARG A 376 15.18 -12.82 -0.24
N GLY A 377 15.02 -11.59 0.19
CA GLY A 377 15.02 -11.19 1.60
C GLY A 377 13.62 -11.16 2.24
N SER A 378 12.57 -11.29 1.44
CA SER A 378 11.19 -11.16 1.89
C SER A 378 10.58 -12.54 2.20
N THR A 379 9.87 -12.63 3.32
CA THR A 379 9.02 -13.79 3.65
C THR A 379 7.55 -13.45 3.41
N ALA A 380 6.67 -14.44 3.32
CA ALA A 380 5.23 -14.22 3.22
C ALA A 380 4.73 -13.26 4.32
N ALA A 381 5.20 -13.45 5.53
CA ALA A 381 4.89 -12.58 6.66
C ALA A 381 5.42 -11.14 6.49
N GLY A 382 6.64 -10.98 5.96
CA GLY A 382 7.23 -9.66 5.67
C GLY A 382 6.58 -8.96 4.47
N LEU A 383 5.95 -9.71 3.57
CA LEU A 383 5.19 -9.15 2.46
C LEU A 383 3.76 -8.78 2.86
N THR A 384 3.04 -9.66 3.56
CA THR A 384 1.63 -9.46 3.91
C THR A 384 1.47 -8.94 5.33
N ALA A 385 1.49 -9.78 6.33
CA ALA A 385 1.55 -9.37 7.72
C ALA A 385 1.95 -10.55 8.63
N ALA A 386 2.41 -10.23 9.83
CA ALA A 386 2.82 -11.18 10.85
C ALA A 386 2.13 -10.90 12.19
N VAL A 387 1.92 -11.97 12.97
CA VAL A 387 1.59 -11.84 14.37
C VAL A 387 2.88 -12.05 15.18
N VAL A 388 3.27 -11.02 15.92
CA VAL A 388 4.51 -10.96 16.68
C VAL A 388 4.17 -10.78 18.15
N ARG A 389 4.88 -11.47 19.02
CA ARG A 389 4.76 -11.30 20.48
C ARG A 389 5.75 -10.24 20.95
N ASP A 390 5.27 -9.21 21.61
CA ASP A 390 6.14 -8.18 22.20
C ASP A 390 6.83 -8.68 23.49
N LYS A 391 7.84 -7.96 23.97
CA LYS A 391 8.57 -8.25 25.21
C LYS A 391 7.63 -8.33 26.43
N THR A 392 6.51 -7.62 26.40
CA THR A 392 5.46 -7.64 27.42
C THR A 392 4.52 -8.87 27.33
N GLY A 393 4.74 -9.74 26.33
CA GLY A 393 3.87 -10.90 26.08
C GLY A 393 2.59 -10.59 25.32
N ILE A 394 2.37 -9.34 24.92
CA ILE A 394 1.20 -8.91 24.14
C ILE A 394 1.40 -9.31 22.67
N MET A 395 0.37 -9.95 22.09
CA MET A 395 0.35 -10.25 20.66
C MET A 395 0.05 -8.98 19.88
N MET A 396 0.82 -8.73 18.84
CA MET A 396 0.69 -7.56 17.96
C MET A 396 0.66 -7.98 16.51
N LEU A 397 -0.20 -7.36 15.74
CA LEU A 397 -0.24 -7.52 14.28
C LEU A 397 0.75 -6.54 13.66
N GLU A 398 1.72 -7.07 12.90
CA GLU A 398 2.72 -6.30 12.15
C GLU A 398 2.41 -6.35 10.66
N ALA A 399 2.30 -5.17 10.03
CA ALA A 399 2.03 -5.05 8.60
C ALA A 399 3.29 -5.31 7.76
N GLY A 400 3.16 -6.09 6.69
CA GLY A 400 4.20 -6.32 5.70
C GLY A 400 4.17 -5.29 4.57
N ALA A 401 5.13 -5.41 3.64
CA ALA A 401 5.39 -4.42 2.59
C ALA A 401 4.15 -4.09 1.74
N VAL A 402 3.33 -5.09 1.38
CA VAL A 402 2.15 -4.88 0.52
C VAL A 402 1.03 -4.15 1.27
N VAL A 403 0.88 -4.42 2.56
CA VAL A 403 -0.10 -3.72 3.42
C VAL A 403 0.35 -2.28 3.68
N LEU A 404 1.65 -2.08 3.95
CA LEU A 404 2.24 -0.74 4.12
C LEU A 404 2.16 0.10 2.84
N GLY A 405 2.16 -0.56 1.67
CA GLY A 405 1.97 0.06 0.35
C GLY A 405 0.51 0.27 -0.05
N ASP A 406 -0.49 0.13 0.84
CA ASP A 406 -1.90 0.32 0.49
C ASP A 406 -2.15 1.66 -0.21
N GLN A 407 -2.83 1.64 -1.35
CA GLN A 407 -3.04 2.78 -2.28
C GLN A 407 -1.76 3.37 -2.88
N GLY A 408 -0.67 2.62 -2.84
CA GLY A 408 0.63 3.01 -3.36
C GLY A 408 1.18 2.02 -4.37
N LEU A 409 2.49 1.81 -4.28
CA LEU A 409 3.24 0.94 -5.17
C LEU A 409 4.24 0.09 -4.38
N VAL A 410 4.34 -1.19 -4.73
CA VAL A 410 5.40 -2.07 -4.22
C VAL A 410 6.26 -2.56 -5.38
N CYS A 411 7.54 -2.23 -5.31
CA CYS A 411 8.56 -2.71 -6.24
C CYS A 411 9.24 -3.94 -5.63
N ILE A 412 9.18 -5.07 -6.32
CA ILE A 412 9.77 -6.33 -5.86
C ILE A 412 10.87 -6.74 -6.84
N ASP A 413 12.11 -6.63 -6.40
CA ASP A 413 13.26 -7.09 -7.18
C ASP A 413 13.57 -8.56 -6.88
N GLU A 414 14.30 -9.25 -7.77
CA GLU A 414 14.63 -10.67 -7.64
C GLU A 414 13.40 -11.56 -7.37
N PHE A 415 12.30 -11.30 -8.05
CA PHE A 415 11.03 -12.00 -7.87
C PHE A 415 11.16 -13.51 -8.12
N ASP A 416 12.09 -13.92 -8.99
CA ASP A 416 12.43 -15.33 -9.27
C ASP A 416 13.01 -16.06 -8.05
N LYS A 417 13.60 -15.35 -7.10
CA LYS A 417 14.24 -15.91 -5.89
C LYS A 417 13.27 -16.11 -4.72
N MET A 418 12.02 -15.70 -4.87
CA MET A 418 11.00 -15.91 -3.84
C MET A 418 10.66 -17.38 -3.67
N LYS A 419 10.40 -17.79 -2.44
CA LYS A 419 9.92 -19.15 -2.12
C LYS A 419 8.47 -19.34 -2.62
N PRO A 420 8.07 -20.58 -2.98
CA PRO A 420 6.70 -20.85 -3.44
C PRO A 420 5.61 -20.39 -2.47
N GLU A 421 5.83 -20.53 -1.16
CA GLU A 421 4.91 -20.10 -0.10
C GLU A 421 4.71 -18.58 -0.09
N ASP A 422 5.79 -17.82 -0.29
CA ASP A 422 5.76 -16.36 -0.32
C ASP A 422 5.04 -15.84 -1.59
N ARG A 423 5.20 -16.53 -2.72
CA ARG A 423 4.49 -16.24 -3.97
C ARG A 423 2.97 -16.44 -3.82
N SER A 424 2.54 -17.47 -3.06
CA SER A 424 1.13 -17.73 -2.81
C SER A 424 0.44 -16.58 -2.08
N ALA A 425 1.12 -15.95 -1.12
CA ALA A 425 0.59 -14.80 -0.40
C ALA A 425 0.38 -13.56 -1.32
N LEU A 426 1.32 -13.32 -2.25
CA LEU A 426 1.17 -12.27 -3.26
C LEU A 426 0.01 -12.55 -4.23
N HIS A 427 -0.23 -13.81 -4.52
CA HIS A 427 -1.31 -14.25 -5.39
C HIS A 427 -2.69 -13.81 -4.86
N GLU A 428 -2.93 -13.95 -3.54
CA GLU A 428 -4.14 -13.47 -2.87
C GLU A 428 -4.25 -11.94 -2.96
N VAL A 429 -3.16 -11.25 -2.62
CA VAL A 429 -3.13 -9.78 -2.63
C VAL A 429 -3.42 -9.19 -4.01
N MET A 430 -2.79 -9.73 -5.08
CA MET A 430 -2.99 -9.24 -6.46
C MET A 430 -4.42 -9.43 -6.95
N GLU A 431 -5.16 -10.38 -6.42
CA GLU A 431 -6.54 -10.65 -6.82
C GLU A 431 -7.56 -9.95 -5.94
N GLN A 432 -7.46 -10.14 -4.62
CA GLN A 432 -8.45 -9.68 -3.66
C GLN A 432 -8.17 -8.28 -3.11
N GLN A 433 -6.97 -7.74 -3.34
CA GLN A 433 -6.51 -6.45 -2.79
C GLN A 433 -6.58 -6.41 -1.25
N SER A 434 -6.48 -7.58 -0.64
CA SER A 434 -6.50 -7.78 0.81
C SER A 434 -5.53 -8.90 1.21
N ALA A 435 -5.04 -8.82 2.43
CA ALA A 435 -4.22 -9.85 3.05
C ALA A 435 -4.96 -10.39 4.28
N SER A 436 -5.29 -11.68 4.26
CA SER A 436 -6.00 -12.36 5.35
C SER A 436 -5.02 -13.09 6.25
N ILE A 437 -5.16 -12.92 7.55
CA ILE A 437 -4.32 -13.56 8.55
C ILE A 437 -5.20 -14.24 9.59
N ALA A 438 -4.86 -15.50 9.89
CA ALA A 438 -5.44 -16.28 10.97
C ALA A 438 -4.30 -16.98 11.73
N LYS A 439 -3.63 -16.27 12.64
CA LYS A 439 -2.52 -16.80 13.45
C LYS A 439 -2.57 -16.24 14.87
N GLY A 440 -2.16 -17.06 15.85
CA GLY A 440 -2.00 -16.62 17.24
C GLY A 440 -3.29 -16.13 17.91
N GLY A 441 -4.46 -16.63 17.48
CA GLY A 441 -5.76 -16.17 17.97
C GLY A 441 -6.27 -14.86 17.32
N ILE A 442 -5.46 -14.23 16.46
CA ILE A 442 -5.88 -13.02 15.71
C ILE A 442 -6.35 -13.43 14.32
N VAL A 443 -7.58 -13.07 13.98
CA VAL A 443 -8.15 -13.17 12.63
C VAL A 443 -8.38 -11.75 12.14
N ALA A 444 -7.66 -11.35 11.09
CA ALA A 444 -7.77 -10.00 10.54
C ALA A 444 -7.63 -10.00 9.02
N THR A 445 -8.39 -9.16 8.34
CA THR A 445 -8.22 -8.86 6.92
C THR A 445 -7.74 -7.43 6.77
N LEU A 446 -6.54 -7.27 6.22
CA LEU A 446 -5.89 -5.98 5.98
C LEU A 446 -6.07 -5.59 4.52
N ASN A 447 -6.22 -4.29 4.24
CA ASN A 447 -6.24 -3.83 2.86
C ASN A 447 -4.82 -3.83 2.30
N ALA A 448 -4.70 -4.24 1.05
CA ALA A 448 -3.47 -4.32 0.29
C ALA A 448 -3.72 -3.93 -1.18
N ARG A 449 -4.36 -2.76 -1.38
CA ARG A 449 -4.67 -2.19 -2.70
C ARG A 449 -3.43 -1.50 -3.21
N THR A 450 -2.57 -2.25 -3.86
CA THR A 450 -1.28 -1.74 -4.31
C THR A 450 -0.99 -2.21 -5.72
N SER A 451 -0.39 -1.35 -6.53
CA SER A 451 0.23 -1.73 -7.79
C SER A 451 1.53 -2.46 -7.53
N ILE A 452 1.82 -3.48 -8.31
CA ILE A 452 3.05 -4.27 -8.16
C ILE A 452 3.91 -4.11 -9.41
N LEU A 453 5.16 -3.65 -9.20
CA LEU A 453 6.23 -3.67 -10.20
C LEU A 453 7.25 -4.72 -9.80
N ALA A 454 7.30 -5.82 -10.52
CA ALA A 454 8.23 -6.91 -10.20
C ALA A 454 9.32 -7.05 -11.26
N ALA A 455 10.53 -7.42 -10.84
CA ALA A 455 11.65 -7.75 -11.74
C ALA A 455 12.21 -9.13 -11.44
N ALA A 456 12.53 -9.88 -12.50
CA ALA A 456 13.13 -11.19 -12.41
C ALA A 456 14.27 -11.36 -13.41
N ASN A 457 15.21 -12.24 -13.07
CA ASN A 457 16.25 -12.70 -13.98
C ASN A 457 15.90 -14.08 -14.51
N PRO A 458 16.33 -14.39 -15.74
CA PRO A 458 16.15 -15.72 -16.30
C PRO A 458 16.93 -16.77 -15.49
N MET A 459 16.37 -17.97 -15.36
CA MET A 459 16.93 -19.08 -14.60
C MET A 459 18.33 -19.47 -15.05
N TYR A 460 18.59 -19.38 -16.36
CA TYR A 460 19.87 -19.78 -16.99
C TYR A 460 20.82 -18.58 -17.22
N GLY A 461 20.57 -17.43 -16.63
CA GLY A 461 21.40 -16.23 -16.74
C GLY A 461 21.19 -15.41 -18.01
N LYS A 462 20.62 -15.96 -19.06
CA LYS A 462 20.17 -15.26 -20.28
C LYS A 462 18.78 -15.72 -20.66
N TYR A 463 17.99 -14.81 -21.21
CA TYR A 463 16.65 -15.10 -21.71
C TYR A 463 16.75 -15.90 -23.00
N ASP A 464 16.17 -17.09 -23.01
CA ASP A 464 16.11 -17.95 -24.18
C ASP A 464 14.80 -17.66 -24.96
N PRO A 465 14.88 -17.10 -26.18
CA PRO A 465 13.70 -16.79 -26.98
C PRO A 465 12.97 -18.04 -27.50
N PHE A 466 13.61 -19.22 -27.42
CA PHE A 466 13.02 -20.48 -27.82
C PHE A 466 12.26 -21.19 -26.70
N LYS A 467 12.35 -20.68 -25.48
CA LYS A 467 11.63 -21.16 -24.30
C LYS A 467 10.54 -20.20 -23.90
N ASN A 468 9.53 -20.73 -23.23
CA ASN A 468 8.45 -19.91 -22.69
C ASN A 468 8.91 -19.03 -21.52
N ILE A 469 8.14 -17.98 -21.23
CA ILE A 469 8.39 -17.11 -20.07
C ILE A 469 8.40 -17.94 -18.77
N THR A 470 7.50 -18.91 -18.63
CA THR A 470 7.42 -19.80 -17.47
C THR A 470 8.67 -20.64 -17.27
N GLU A 471 9.24 -21.17 -18.36
CA GLU A 471 10.49 -21.94 -18.32
C GLU A 471 11.71 -21.06 -18.08
N ASN A 472 11.70 -19.85 -18.65
CA ASN A 472 12.78 -18.90 -18.45
C ASN A 472 12.89 -18.41 -17.00
N VAL A 473 11.75 -18.22 -16.29
CA VAL A 473 11.73 -17.56 -14.95
C VAL A 473 11.28 -18.52 -13.84
N ASN A 474 10.84 -19.74 -14.18
CA ASN A 474 10.32 -20.72 -13.21
C ASN A 474 9.20 -20.15 -12.31
N LEU A 475 8.24 -19.48 -12.92
CA LEU A 475 7.07 -18.93 -12.25
C LEU A 475 5.79 -19.64 -12.70
N PRO A 476 4.82 -19.89 -11.81
CA PRO A 476 3.56 -20.50 -12.17
C PRO A 476 2.70 -19.58 -13.04
N ILE A 477 2.05 -20.15 -14.06
CA ILE A 477 1.18 -19.45 -15.00
C ILE A 477 0.11 -18.59 -14.29
N PRO A 478 -0.58 -19.08 -13.23
CA PRO A 478 -1.59 -18.27 -12.54
C PRO A 478 -1.08 -16.96 -11.95
N LEU A 479 0.21 -16.89 -11.62
CA LEU A 479 0.83 -15.67 -11.12
C LEU A 479 1.14 -14.71 -12.27
N LEU A 480 1.69 -15.22 -13.39
CA LEU A 480 2.01 -14.42 -14.57
C LEU A 480 0.76 -13.77 -15.18
N THR A 481 -0.37 -14.47 -15.21
CA THR A 481 -1.64 -13.95 -15.73
C THR A 481 -2.22 -12.80 -14.90
N ARG A 482 -1.67 -12.50 -13.71
CA ARG A 482 -2.09 -11.38 -12.87
C ARG A 482 -1.36 -10.08 -13.17
N PHE A 483 -0.29 -10.14 -13.93
CA PHE A 483 0.37 -8.96 -14.46
C PHE A 483 -0.37 -8.47 -15.71
N ASP A 484 -0.62 -7.17 -15.77
CA ASP A 484 -1.29 -6.54 -16.91
C ASP A 484 -0.31 -6.36 -18.08
N LEU A 485 0.98 -6.12 -17.76
CA LEU A 485 2.06 -6.01 -18.74
C LEU A 485 3.28 -6.83 -18.30
N ILE A 486 3.87 -7.56 -19.25
CA ILE A 486 5.09 -8.37 -19.06
C ILE A 486 6.10 -7.98 -20.14
N PHE A 487 7.19 -7.34 -19.76
CA PHE A 487 8.24 -6.94 -20.70
C PHE A 487 9.45 -7.86 -20.61
N VAL A 488 9.95 -8.25 -21.77
CA VAL A 488 11.18 -9.07 -21.91
C VAL A 488 12.33 -8.16 -22.31
N VAL A 489 13.27 -7.94 -21.40
CA VAL A 489 14.42 -7.05 -21.59
C VAL A 489 15.66 -7.89 -21.94
N ARG A 490 15.97 -7.98 -23.23
CA ARG A 490 17.13 -8.75 -23.73
C ARG A 490 18.31 -7.83 -23.99
N ASP A 491 19.50 -8.30 -23.64
CA ASP A 491 20.76 -7.67 -23.99
C ASP A 491 21.23 -8.23 -25.36
N ILE A 492 20.78 -7.55 -26.43
CA ILE A 492 21.15 -7.92 -27.80
C ILE A 492 22.22 -6.93 -28.27
N PRO A 493 23.46 -7.39 -28.51
CA PRO A 493 24.54 -6.54 -29.00
C PRO A 493 24.15 -5.86 -30.33
N GLY A 494 24.36 -4.55 -30.40
CA GLY A 494 24.07 -3.78 -31.60
C GLY A 494 24.84 -2.47 -31.61
N ARG A 495 25.75 -2.30 -32.58
CA ARG A 495 26.72 -1.21 -32.62
C ARG A 495 26.10 0.18 -32.39
N GLU A 496 24.97 0.48 -33.02
CA GLU A 496 24.33 1.80 -32.87
C GLU A 496 23.67 1.98 -31.48
N LYS A 497 23.07 0.92 -30.94
CA LYS A 497 22.44 0.95 -29.60
C LYS A 497 23.52 1.03 -28.51
N ASP A 498 24.56 0.23 -28.65
CA ASP A 498 25.67 0.17 -27.68
C ASP A 498 26.46 1.48 -27.68
N GLU A 499 26.68 2.09 -28.85
CA GLU A 499 27.32 3.41 -28.95
C GLU A 499 26.50 4.50 -28.24
N LYS A 500 25.18 4.51 -28.42
CA LYS A 500 24.29 5.48 -27.74
C LYS A 500 24.32 5.28 -26.22
N ILE A 501 24.27 4.04 -25.75
CA ILE A 501 24.33 3.71 -24.32
C ILE A 501 25.71 4.11 -23.76
N ALA A 502 26.79 3.74 -24.44
CA ALA A 502 28.15 4.07 -23.99
C ALA A 502 28.40 5.58 -23.93
N ARG A 503 27.98 6.33 -24.96
CA ARG A 503 28.07 7.79 -24.95
C ARG A 503 27.28 8.40 -23.79
N HIS A 504 26.08 7.92 -23.55
CA HIS A 504 25.24 8.39 -22.46
C HIS A 504 25.90 8.14 -21.08
N ILE A 505 26.46 6.93 -20.86
CA ILE A 505 27.18 6.60 -19.62
C ILE A 505 28.40 7.51 -19.45
N ILE A 506 29.21 7.69 -20.50
CA ILE A 506 30.40 8.55 -20.47
C ILE A 506 30.01 10.00 -20.13
N GLU A 507 28.93 10.52 -20.75
CA GLU A 507 28.45 11.87 -20.49
C GLU A 507 27.98 12.06 -19.04
N LEU A 508 27.35 11.05 -18.42
CA LEU A 508 26.95 11.11 -17.01
C LEU A 508 28.14 11.22 -16.05
N HIS A 509 29.31 10.73 -16.46
CA HIS A 509 30.56 10.82 -15.67
C HIS A 509 31.34 12.12 -15.93
N THR A 510 30.86 13.00 -16.83
CA THR A 510 31.52 14.31 -17.05
C THR A 510 30.87 15.40 -16.19
N PRO A 511 31.63 16.36 -15.62
CA PRO A 511 31.07 17.41 -14.75
C PRO A 511 29.99 18.26 -15.38
N GLN A 512 29.98 18.36 -16.71
CA GLN A 512 28.98 19.12 -17.49
C GLN A 512 27.72 18.30 -17.81
N GLY A 513 27.72 16.99 -17.61
CA GLY A 513 26.63 16.08 -17.97
C GLY A 513 25.51 16.00 -16.94
N THR A 514 25.77 16.41 -15.70
CA THR A 514 24.80 16.31 -14.60
C THR A 514 23.69 17.36 -14.65
N ASP A 515 23.95 18.54 -15.28
CA ASP A 515 23.00 19.67 -15.25
C ASP A 515 22.00 19.73 -16.40
N LYS A 516 22.14 18.93 -17.45
CA LYS A 516 21.41 19.15 -18.71
C LYS A 516 20.23 18.23 -18.99
N ARG A 517 19.84 17.27 -18.13
CA ARG A 517 19.05 16.12 -18.61
C ARG A 517 17.73 15.76 -17.93
N SER A 518 17.37 16.33 -16.84
CA SER A 518 15.95 16.19 -16.43
C SER A 518 15.13 17.25 -17.15
N VAL A 519 14.36 16.81 -18.14
CA VAL A 519 13.39 17.70 -18.81
C VAL A 519 12.41 18.26 -17.77
N ILE A 520 12.13 17.47 -16.71
CA ILE A 520 11.33 17.85 -15.54
C ILE A 520 12.12 17.38 -14.31
N ASP A 521 12.25 18.26 -13.32
CA ASP A 521 12.87 17.93 -12.02
C ASP A 521 12.12 16.81 -11.30
N VAL A 522 12.85 16.00 -10.51
CA VAL A 522 12.29 14.81 -9.82
C VAL A 522 11.18 15.20 -8.83
N ASP A 523 11.36 16.30 -8.09
CA ASP A 523 10.36 16.76 -7.13
C ASP A 523 9.08 17.24 -7.84
N THR A 524 9.26 17.96 -8.95
CA THR A 524 8.15 18.40 -9.83
C THR A 524 7.44 17.18 -10.44
N LEU A 525 8.17 16.17 -10.88
CA LEU A 525 7.60 14.93 -11.42
C LEU A 525 6.79 14.18 -10.35
N THR A 526 7.32 14.07 -9.14
CA THR A 526 6.62 13.43 -8.00
C THR A 526 5.30 14.15 -7.68
N LYS A 527 5.34 15.48 -7.59
CA LYS A 527 4.14 16.31 -7.37
C LYS A 527 3.14 16.17 -8.51
N TYR A 528 3.62 16.13 -9.75
CA TYR A 528 2.79 15.95 -10.95
C TYR A 528 2.05 14.60 -10.91
N LEU A 529 2.76 13.50 -10.60
CA LEU A 529 2.18 12.17 -10.52
C LEU A 529 1.16 12.06 -9.37
N SER A 530 1.45 12.67 -8.21
CA SER A 530 0.51 12.75 -7.09
C SER A 530 -0.76 13.53 -7.44
N TYR A 531 -0.61 14.60 -8.21
CA TYR A 531 -1.76 15.41 -8.67
C TYR A 531 -2.58 14.67 -9.73
N ALA A 532 -1.93 14.01 -10.70
CA ALA A 532 -2.57 13.22 -11.73
C ALA A 532 -3.46 12.09 -11.16
N LYS A 533 -3.07 11.49 -10.05
CA LYS A 533 -3.89 10.49 -9.32
C LYS A 533 -5.24 11.01 -8.83
N ARG A 534 -5.48 12.31 -8.81
CA ARG A 534 -6.75 12.90 -8.37
C ARG A 534 -7.81 12.92 -9.46
N SER A 535 -7.40 12.87 -10.74
CA SER A 535 -8.30 12.86 -11.88
C SER A 535 -9.09 11.56 -11.98
N SER A 536 -10.32 11.65 -12.47
CA SER A 536 -11.25 10.53 -12.63
C SER A 536 -11.90 10.60 -14.00
N PRO A 537 -11.15 10.37 -15.10
CA PRO A 537 -11.70 10.44 -16.43
C PRO A 537 -12.71 9.33 -16.70
N ASP A 538 -13.79 9.67 -17.41
CA ASP A 538 -14.79 8.71 -17.89
C ASP A 538 -14.48 8.30 -19.33
N LEU A 539 -14.83 7.04 -19.69
CA LEU A 539 -14.68 6.54 -21.04
C LEU A 539 -15.64 7.26 -22.01
N THR A 540 -15.13 7.62 -23.19
CA THR A 540 -15.96 8.07 -24.31
C THR A 540 -16.47 6.87 -25.11
N LYS A 541 -17.55 7.07 -25.87
CA LYS A 541 -18.12 6.00 -26.71
C LYS A 541 -17.15 5.52 -27.78
N GLU A 542 -16.38 6.44 -28.34
CA GLU A 542 -15.36 6.17 -29.36
C GLU A 542 -14.25 5.24 -28.77
N ALA A 543 -13.80 5.54 -27.55
CA ALA A 543 -12.84 4.69 -26.85
C ALA A 543 -13.42 3.32 -26.51
N GLU A 544 -14.70 3.25 -26.08
CA GLU A 544 -15.39 1.98 -25.81
C GLU A 544 -15.47 1.12 -27.06
N GLU A 545 -15.89 1.68 -28.20
CA GLU A 545 -16.01 0.97 -29.47
C GLU A 545 -14.64 0.45 -29.94
N LYS A 546 -13.59 1.25 -29.83
CA LYS A 546 -12.23 0.85 -30.21
C LYS A 546 -11.69 -0.30 -29.36
N ILE A 547 -11.90 -0.26 -28.06
CA ILE A 547 -11.50 -1.34 -27.13
C ILE A 547 -12.30 -2.61 -27.44
N LEU A 548 -13.61 -2.48 -27.69
CA LEU A 548 -14.47 -3.61 -28.03
C LEU A 548 -14.05 -4.25 -29.36
N GLU A 549 -13.81 -3.44 -30.39
CA GLU A 549 -13.36 -3.91 -31.71
C GLU A 549 -12.06 -4.72 -31.58
N TYR A 550 -11.06 -4.18 -30.89
CA TYR A 550 -9.80 -4.88 -30.66
C TYR A 550 -10.00 -6.20 -29.89
N TYR A 551 -10.82 -6.20 -28.85
CA TYR A 551 -11.11 -7.40 -28.07
C TYR A 551 -11.78 -8.49 -28.94
N LEU A 552 -12.76 -8.11 -29.77
CA LEU A 552 -13.44 -9.03 -30.69
C LEU A 552 -12.52 -9.54 -31.80
N GLN A 553 -11.66 -8.67 -32.36
CA GLN A 553 -10.65 -9.07 -33.35
C GLN A 553 -9.71 -10.13 -32.77
N MET A 554 -9.21 -9.90 -31.58
CA MET A 554 -8.29 -10.86 -30.90
C MET A 554 -8.98 -12.18 -30.53
N ARG A 555 -10.29 -12.19 -30.38
CA ARG A 555 -11.06 -13.38 -30.00
C ARG A 555 -11.64 -14.16 -31.17
N ASN A 556 -11.83 -13.49 -32.32
CA ASN A 556 -12.38 -14.13 -33.55
C ASN A 556 -11.32 -14.82 -34.40
N VAL A 557 -10.06 -14.84 -33.97
CA VAL A 557 -9.04 -15.62 -34.66
C VAL A 557 -9.33 -17.10 -34.41
N GLU A 558 -10.04 -17.74 -35.38
CA GLU A 558 -10.38 -19.14 -35.40
C GLU A 558 -9.13 -20.02 -35.56
N SER A 559 -8.51 -20.39 -34.46
CA SER A 559 -7.65 -21.56 -34.42
C SER A 559 -7.72 -22.21 -33.05
N GLU A 560 -8.06 -23.47 -33.00
CA GLU A 560 -8.24 -24.30 -31.80
C GLU A 560 -7.01 -24.38 -30.88
N GLU A 561 -5.89 -23.78 -31.25
CA GLU A 561 -4.62 -23.83 -30.51
C GLU A 561 -4.20 -22.49 -29.89
N MET A 562 -5.06 -21.45 -29.93
CA MET A 562 -4.69 -20.12 -29.46
C MET A 562 -5.35 -19.72 -28.14
N ILE A 563 -4.55 -19.10 -27.28
CA ILE A 563 -5.05 -18.54 -26.04
C ILE A 563 -5.99 -17.41 -26.35
N THR A 564 -7.23 -17.61 -26.00
CA THR A 564 -8.26 -16.59 -25.99
C THR A 564 -7.87 -15.45 -25.08
N VAL A 565 -7.88 -14.23 -25.61
CA VAL A 565 -7.80 -13.01 -24.81
C VAL A 565 -8.85 -13.08 -23.70
N THR A 566 -8.40 -13.09 -22.47
CA THR A 566 -9.27 -13.23 -21.30
C THR A 566 -9.96 -11.89 -20.97
N PRO A 567 -11.12 -11.88 -20.30
CA PRO A 567 -11.74 -10.64 -19.81
C PRO A 567 -10.78 -9.77 -18.97
N ARG A 568 -9.79 -10.39 -18.31
CA ARG A 568 -8.76 -9.68 -17.54
C ARG A 568 -7.88 -8.77 -18.40
N GLN A 569 -7.56 -9.19 -19.63
CA GLN A 569 -6.79 -8.38 -20.56
C GLN A 569 -7.61 -7.18 -21.07
N LEU A 570 -8.92 -7.39 -21.30
CA LEU A 570 -9.84 -6.28 -21.60
C LEU A 570 -9.84 -5.23 -20.48
N GLU A 571 -9.97 -5.69 -19.23
CA GLU A 571 -9.85 -4.78 -18.07
C GLU A 571 -8.47 -4.11 -18.01
N GLY A 572 -7.40 -4.81 -18.39
CA GLY A 572 -6.05 -4.25 -18.49
C GLY A 572 -5.97 -3.10 -19.47
N ILE A 573 -6.59 -3.24 -20.67
CA ILE A 573 -6.66 -2.16 -21.66
C ILE A 573 -7.40 -0.95 -21.09
N ILE A 574 -8.56 -1.15 -20.47
CA ILE A 574 -9.35 -0.08 -19.85
C ILE A 574 -8.53 0.63 -18.76
N ARG A 575 -7.82 -0.11 -17.92
CA ARG A 575 -6.96 0.46 -16.87
C ARG A 575 -5.82 1.30 -17.45
N LEU A 576 -5.14 0.81 -18.49
CA LEU A 576 -4.04 1.52 -19.16
C LEU A 576 -4.53 2.79 -19.87
N SER A 577 -5.66 2.72 -20.60
CA SER A 577 -6.26 3.87 -21.27
C SER A 577 -6.66 4.95 -20.26
N THR A 578 -7.30 4.54 -19.16
CA THR A 578 -7.68 5.46 -18.06
C THR A 578 -6.44 6.06 -17.41
N ALA A 579 -5.37 5.26 -17.17
CA ALA A 579 -4.13 5.74 -16.58
C ALA A 579 -3.43 6.77 -17.47
N ARG A 580 -3.47 6.59 -18.81
CA ARG A 580 -2.93 7.58 -19.76
C ARG A 580 -3.71 8.89 -19.72
N ALA A 581 -5.04 8.83 -19.75
CA ALA A 581 -5.88 10.02 -19.64
C ALA A 581 -5.63 10.78 -18.32
N ARG A 582 -5.47 10.05 -17.20
CA ARG A 582 -5.10 10.64 -15.90
C ARG A 582 -3.73 11.28 -15.92
N LEU A 583 -2.73 10.61 -16.50
CA LEU A 583 -1.37 11.14 -16.63
C LEU A 583 -1.35 12.45 -17.42
N LEU A 584 -2.21 12.58 -18.43
CA LEU A 584 -2.41 13.80 -19.23
C LEU A 584 -3.40 14.79 -18.59
N MET A 585 -3.97 14.49 -17.43
CA MET A 585 -4.97 15.30 -16.73
C MET A 585 -6.21 15.62 -17.57
N LYS A 586 -6.61 14.68 -18.44
CA LYS A 586 -7.85 14.76 -19.22
C LYS A 586 -9.05 14.42 -18.33
N ASP A 587 -10.21 14.98 -18.63
CA ASP A 587 -11.48 14.63 -17.96
C ASP A 587 -12.17 13.43 -18.60
N LYS A 588 -11.76 13.05 -19.82
CA LYS A 588 -12.31 11.91 -20.56
C LYS A 588 -11.19 11.08 -21.18
N VAL A 589 -11.46 9.77 -21.27
CA VAL A 589 -10.60 8.83 -22.00
C VAL A 589 -11.01 8.86 -23.47
N GLU A 590 -10.14 9.34 -24.34
CA GLU A 590 -10.35 9.47 -25.77
C GLU A 590 -9.87 8.23 -26.53
N GLU A 591 -10.23 8.12 -27.83
CA GLU A 591 -9.81 7.03 -28.71
C GLU A 591 -8.28 6.86 -28.76
N GLU A 592 -7.54 7.98 -28.81
CA GLU A 592 -6.06 7.99 -28.81
C GLU A 592 -5.47 7.33 -27.55
N ASP A 593 -6.14 7.48 -26.41
CA ASP A 593 -5.70 6.85 -25.15
C ASP A 593 -5.89 5.32 -25.19
N ALA A 594 -7.00 4.88 -25.83
CA ALA A 594 -7.27 3.46 -26.05
C ALA A 594 -6.28 2.86 -27.08
N GLU A 595 -6.01 3.54 -28.18
CA GLU A 595 -5.04 3.09 -29.19
C GLU A 595 -3.64 2.94 -28.60
N ARG A 596 -3.21 3.87 -27.75
CA ARG A 596 -1.89 3.79 -27.12
C ARG A 596 -1.80 2.63 -26.14
N ALA A 597 -2.85 2.36 -25.38
CA ALA A 597 -2.92 1.19 -24.48
C ALA A 597 -2.88 -0.13 -25.26
N ILE A 598 -3.62 -0.20 -26.37
CA ILE A 598 -3.59 -1.36 -27.30
C ILE A 598 -2.18 -1.56 -27.86
N PHE A 599 -1.54 -0.48 -28.31
CA PHE A 599 -0.16 -0.53 -28.82
C PHE A 599 0.84 -1.06 -27.79
N LEU A 600 0.72 -0.65 -26.52
CA LEU A 600 1.59 -1.18 -25.45
C LEU A 600 1.41 -2.68 -25.25
N ILE A 601 0.18 -3.18 -25.28
CA ILE A 601 -0.10 -4.60 -25.15
C ILE A 601 0.41 -5.37 -26.38
N GLN A 602 0.21 -4.83 -27.58
CA GLN A 602 0.73 -5.45 -28.82
C GLN A 602 2.26 -5.51 -28.81
N SER A 603 2.93 -4.43 -28.39
CA SER A 603 4.40 -4.39 -28.27
C SER A 603 4.91 -5.41 -27.29
N MET A 604 4.24 -5.54 -26.13
CA MET A 604 4.53 -6.58 -25.14
C MET A 604 4.41 -7.98 -25.72
N LEU A 605 3.35 -8.25 -26.48
CA LEU A 605 3.12 -9.56 -27.10
C LEU A 605 4.19 -9.85 -28.16
N GLN A 606 4.59 -8.86 -28.97
CA GLN A 606 5.68 -8.99 -29.94
C GLN A 606 7.03 -9.31 -29.28
N ASP A 607 7.36 -8.63 -28.20
CA ASP A 607 8.60 -8.90 -27.44
C ASP A 607 8.59 -10.28 -26.79
N ALA A 608 7.42 -10.77 -26.41
CA ALA A 608 7.22 -12.13 -25.91
C ALA A 608 7.31 -13.21 -27.03
N GLY A 609 7.45 -12.80 -28.29
CA GLY A 609 7.61 -13.69 -29.43
C GLY A 609 6.32 -14.04 -30.18
N VAL A 610 5.30 -13.19 -30.04
CA VAL A 610 4.01 -13.32 -30.73
C VAL A 610 4.03 -12.47 -32.00
N ASP A 611 3.78 -13.06 -33.16
CA ASP A 611 3.70 -12.31 -34.42
C ASP A 611 2.31 -11.71 -34.63
N VAL A 612 2.18 -10.43 -34.33
CA VAL A 612 0.91 -9.68 -34.40
C VAL A 612 0.45 -9.44 -35.85
N ASN A 613 1.38 -9.47 -36.84
CA ASN A 613 1.06 -9.14 -38.23
C ASN A 613 0.33 -10.28 -38.96
N THR A 614 0.46 -11.52 -38.50
CA THR A 614 -0.24 -12.67 -39.09
C THR A 614 -1.58 -12.94 -38.44
N GLY A 615 -1.99 -12.17 -37.41
CA GLY A 615 -3.16 -12.51 -36.59
C GLY A 615 -3.01 -13.85 -35.82
N LYS A 616 -1.90 -14.52 -35.98
CA LYS A 616 -1.59 -15.77 -35.28
C LYS A 616 -0.77 -15.47 -34.07
N VAL A 617 -1.46 -15.20 -32.98
CA VAL A 617 -0.88 -15.05 -31.66
C VAL A 617 -0.56 -16.45 -31.14
N ASP A 618 0.67 -16.91 -31.34
CA ASP A 618 1.11 -18.17 -30.77
C ASP A 618 1.36 -18.06 -29.27
N LEU A 619 0.27 -18.04 -28.53
CA LEU A 619 0.25 -18.04 -27.07
C LEU A 619 0.54 -19.43 -26.47
N GLY A 620 0.71 -20.45 -27.30
CA GLY A 620 1.33 -21.73 -26.93
C GLY A 620 2.70 -21.49 -26.28
N VAL A 621 3.39 -20.42 -26.69
CA VAL A 621 4.62 -19.92 -26.09
C VAL A 621 4.43 -19.47 -24.63
N LEU A 622 3.28 -18.95 -24.23
CA LEU A 622 2.93 -18.64 -22.83
C LEU A 622 2.49 -19.88 -22.02
N GLN A 623 2.06 -20.95 -22.70
CA GLN A 623 1.52 -22.17 -22.07
C GLN A 623 2.48 -23.38 -22.01
N GLY A 624 3.74 -23.22 -22.39
CA GLY A 624 4.71 -24.27 -22.07
C GLY A 624 5.15 -25.16 -23.24
N ARG A 625 4.95 -24.78 -24.53
CA ARG A 625 5.55 -25.50 -25.65
C ARG A 625 6.68 -24.69 -26.31
N PRO A 626 7.90 -25.21 -26.48
CA PRO A 626 9.00 -24.49 -27.11
C PRO A 626 8.65 -24.11 -28.57
N ARG A 627 9.03 -22.90 -28.99
CA ARG A 627 8.80 -22.37 -30.35
C ARG A 627 9.31 -23.31 -31.46
N SER A 628 10.39 -24.03 -31.17
CA SER A 628 10.93 -25.06 -32.07
C SER A 628 9.98 -26.27 -32.23
N GLU A 629 9.27 -26.67 -31.18
CA GLU A 629 8.29 -27.75 -31.22
C GLU A 629 7.00 -27.34 -31.93
N VAL A 630 6.52 -26.10 -31.68
CA VAL A 630 5.34 -25.57 -32.36
C VAL A 630 5.60 -25.39 -33.84
N SER A 631 6.75 -24.87 -34.21
CA SER A 631 7.17 -24.78 -35.62
C SER A 631 7.35 -26.17 -36.27
N LYS A 632 7.87 -27.17 -35.54
CA LYS A 632 7.93 -28.56 -36.00
C LYS A 632 6.53 -29.17 -36.11
N MET A 633 5.63 -28.89 -35.18
CA MET A 633 4.25 -29.41 -35.21
C MET A 633 3.43 -28.81 -36.34
N GLN A 634 3.53 -27.51 -36.59
CA GLN A 634 2.87 -26.85 -37.72
C GLN A 634 3.37 -27.41 -39.06
N LEU A 635 4.69 -27.52 -39.21
CA LEU A 635 5.28 -28.09 -40.40
C LEU A 635 4.86 -29.55 -40.59
N PHE A 636 4.81 -30.35 -39.54
CA PHE A 636 4.34 -31.72 -39.52
C PHE A 636 2.89 -31.83 -40.03
N MET A 637 1.98 -30.98 -39.47
CA MET A 637 0.57 -30.95 -39.86
C MET A 637 0.35 -30.41 -41.28
N GLU A 638 1.17 -29.44 -41.71
CA GLU A 638 1.12 -28.85 -43.04
C GLU A 638 1.56 -29.86 -44.13
N ILE A 639 2.61 -30.62 -43.88
CA ILE A 639 3.07 -31.69 -44.76
C ILE A 639 2.04 -32.80 -44.80
N LEU A 640 1.48 -33.22 -43.66
CA LEU A 640 0.43 -34.22 -43.63
C LEU A 640 -0.80 -33.75 -44.42
N LYS A 641 -1.21 -32.50 -44.30
CA LYS A 641 -2.29 -31.88 -45.06
C LYS A 641 -2.01 -31.86 -46.55
N SER A 642 -0.79 -31.55 -46.97
CA SER A 642 -0.42 -31.51 -48.37
C SER A 642 -0.41 -32.90 -49.01
N MET A 643 -0.05 -33.95 -48.25
CA MET A 643 -0.02 -35.31 -48.69
C MET A 643 -1.40 -35.99 -48.68
N GLU A 644 -2.29 -35.63 -47.75
CA GLU A 644 -3.68 -36.10 -47.73
C GLU A 644 -4.50 -35.59 -48.95
N GLY A 645 -4.18 -34.38 -49.41
CA GLY A 645 -4.93 -33.72 -50.48
C GLY A 645 -6.40 -33.45 -50.11
N ASP A 646 -7.19 -32.92 -51.07
CA ASP A 646 -8.62 -32.64 -50.86
C ASP A 646 -9.49 -33.88 -50.63
N ASN A 647 -9.01 -35.06 -50.99
CA ASN A 647 -9.74 -36.34 -50.88
C ASN A 647 -9.46 -37.10 -49.57
N LYS A 648 -8.71 -36.53 -48.63
CA LYS A 648 -8.32 -37.11 -47.33
C LYS A 648 -7.79 -38.56 -47.45
N VAL A 649 -6.90 -38.77 -48.39
CA VAL A 649 -6.29 -40.11 -48.62
C VAL A 649 -5.29 -40.36 -47.49
N ALA A 650 -5.38 -41.53 -46.87
CA ALA A 650 -4.48 -41.91 -45.78
C ALA A 650 -3.02 -42.00 -46.27
N VAL A 651 -2.12 -41.34 -45.51
CA VAL A 651 -0.70 -41.18 -45.86
C VAL A 651 0.14 -42.30 -45.24
N GLU A 652 0.92 -43.02 -46.06
CA GLU A 652 1.81 -44.08 -45.59
C GLU A 652 2.97 -43.50 -44.75
N GLU A 653 3.26 -44.11 -43.60
CA GLU A 653 4.30 -43.69 -42.66
C GLU A 653 5.67 -43.45 -43.31
N ARG A 654 6.10 -44.40 -44.19
CA ARG A 654 7.41 -44.30 -44.87
C ARG A 654 7.50 -43.10 -45.80
N ALA A 655 6.43 -42.83 -46.54
CA ALA A 655 6.36 -41.69 -47.44
C ALA A 655 6.35 -40.37 -46.66
N PHE A 656 5.61 -40.34 -45.55
CA PHE A 656 5.49 -39.16 -44.68
C PHE A 656 6.80 -38.82 -43.95
N VAL A 657 7.48 -39.83 -43.38
CA VAL A 657 8.77 -39.65 -42.73
C VAL A 657 9.82 -39.13 -43.71
N LYS A 658 9.86 -39.62 -44.94
CA LYS A 658 10.78 -39.11 -45.98
C LYS A 658 10.50 -37.67 -46.36
N GLU A 659 9.24 -37.24 -46.41
CA GLU A 659 8.88 -35.86 -46.74
C GLU A 659 9.24 -34.91 -45.60
N LEU A 660 9.06 -35.33 -44.33
CA LEU A 660 9.53 -34.62 -43.17
C LEU A 660 11.06 -34.43 -43.12
N GLU A 661 11.81 -35.47 -43.52
CA GLU A 661 13.28 -35.43 -43.57
C GLU A 661 13.81 -34.45 -44.64
N LYS A 662 13.13 -34.29 -45.76
CA LYS A 662 13.50 -33.30 -46.81
C LYS A 662 13.47 -31.85 -46.32
N THR A 663 12.78 -31.58 -45.24
CA THR A 663 12.69 -30.22 -44.69
C THR A 663 13.90 -29.83 -43.83
N GLU A 664 14.89 -30.70 -43.63
CA GLU A 664 16.09 -30.53 -42.82
C GLU A 664 15.81 -30.17 -41.32
N LYS A 665 14.53 -30.14 -40.91
CA LYS A 665 14.10 -29.86 -39.54
C LYS A 665 13.85 -31.10 -38.70
N PHE A 666 13.74 -32.28 -39.34
CA PHE A 666 13.53 -33.56 -38.67
C PHE A 666 14.59 -34.56 -39.12
N THR A 667 15.14 -35.29 -38.16
CA THR A 667 15.85 -36.53 -38.45
C THR A 667 14.84 -37.67 -38.56
N GLU A 668 15.17 -38.78 -39.22
CA GLU A 668 14.27 -39.96 -39.40
C GLU A 668 13.75 -40.45 -38.02
N GLU A 669 14.62 -40.49 -37.03
CA GLU A 669 14.29 -40.97 -35.71
C GLU A 669 13.35 -40.00 -34.96
N GLU A 670 13.61 -38.69 -35.09
CA GLU A 670 12.73 -37.65 -34.54
C GLU A 670 11.36 -37.63 -35.20
N ALA A 671 11.28 -37.78 -36.52
CA ALA A 671 10.02 -37.85 -37.25
C ALA A 671 9.16 -39.03 -36.80
N ARG A 672 9.73 -40.22 -36.64
CA ARG A 672 9.00 -41.40 -36.12
C ARG A 672 8.55 -41.23 -34.67
N ASN A 673 9.37 -40.61 -33.81
CA ASN A 673 8.99 -40.31 -32.43
C ASN A 673 7.87 -39.28 -32.39
N TYR A 674 7.89 -38.31 -33.31
CA TYR A 674 6.85 -37.31 -33.44
C TYR A 674 5.51 -37.89 -33.90
N VAL A 675 5.51 -38.80 -34.86
CA VAL A 675 4.31 -39.55 -35.28
C VAL A 675 3.69 -40.30 -34.09
N ARG A 676 4.50 -41.03 -33.30
CA ARG A 676 4.02 -41.74 -32.11
C ARG A 676 3.44 -40.81 -31.05
N ARG A 677 4.01 -39.65 -30.93
CA ARG A 677 3.53 -38.61 -29.99
C ARG A 677 2.18 -38.04 -30.44
N MET A 678 2.06 -37.68 -31.73
CA MET A 678 0.82 -37.14 -32.30
C MET A 678 -0.34 -38.14 -32.25
N LEU A 679 -0.06 -39.44 -32.38
CA LEU A 679 -1.03 -40.50 -32.15
C LEU A 679 -1.51 -40.57 -30.70
N ARG A 680 -0.60 -40.40 -29.71
CA ARG A 680 -0.96 -40.37 -28.27
C ARG A 680 -1.76 -39.13 -27.90
N GLU A 681 -1.47 -37.99 -28.53
CA GLU A 681 -2.17 -36.72 -28.32
C GLU A 681 -3.49 -36.65 -29.12
N ALA A 682 -3.87 -37.71 -29.83
CA ALA A 682 -5.08 -37.82 -30.68
C ALA A 682 -5.19 -36.69 -31.75
N SER A 683 -4.06 -36.11 -32.17
CA SER A 683 -4.00 -35.10 -33.23
C SER A 683 -4.02 -35.73 -34.62
N ILE A 684 -3.62 -37.00 -34.72
CA ILE A 684 -3.70 -37.85 -35.90
C ILE A 684 -4.25 -39.22 -35.48
N TYR A 685 -4.86 -39.93 -36.43
CA TYR A 685 -5.32 -41.29 -36.18
C TYR A 685 -4.82 -42.24 -37.26
N GLU A 686 -4.68 -43.48 -36.90
CA GLU A 686 -4.26 -44.55 -37.81
C GLU A 686 -5.50 -45.20 -38.46
N SER A 687 -5.73 -44.94 -39.74
CA SER A 687 -6.88 -45.47 -40.48
C SER A 687 -6.67 -46.90 -40.94
N LYS A 688 -5.43 -47.30 -41.21
CA LYS A 688 -4.94 -48.66 -41.52
C LYS A 688 -3.54 -48.80 -40.95
N PRO A 689 -3.05 -49.99 -40.62
CA PRO A 689 -1.70 -50.16 -40.11
C PRO A 689 -0.65 -49.43 -40.94
N GLY A 690 0.06 -48.46 -40.33
CA GLY A 690 1.07 -47.64 -40.98
C GLY A 690 0.53 -46.52 -41.89
N HIS A 691 -0.76 -46.17 -41.81
CA HIS A 691 -1.37 -45.08 -42.58
C HIS A 691 -2.10 -44.11 -41.67
N TYR A 692 -1.77 -42.83 -41.78
CA TYR A 692 -2.23 -41.78 -40.88
C TYR A 692 -3.10 -40.71 -41.57
N ASN A 693 -4.08 -40.22 -40.83
CA ASN A 693 -4.92 -39.10 -41.24
C ASN A 693 -5.02 -38.11 -40.06
N ARG A 694 -5.34 -36.86 -40.39
CA ARG A 694 -5.70 -35.87 -39.39
C ARG A 694 -7.08 -36.16 -38.81
N VAL A 695 -7.26 -35.89 -37.54
CA VAL A 695 -8.55 -35.97 -36.83
C VAL A 695 -9.54 -34.95 -37.35
#